data_2351d080c142c68b6253d9fe70611fb2
#
_entry.id   2351d080c142c68b6253d9fe70611fb2
#
_cell.length_a   1.000
_cell.length_b   1.000
_cell.length_c   1.000
_cell.angle_alpha   90.00
_cell.angle_beta   90.00
_cell.angle_gamma   90.00
#
_symmetry.space_group_name_H-M   'P 1'
#
loop_
_entity.id
_entity.type
_entity.pdbx_description
1 polymer ?
#
loop_
_entity_poly.entity_id
_entity_poly.type
_entity_poly.pdbx_seq_one_letter_code
_entity_poly.pdbx_strand_id
1 'polypeptide(L)'
;MRPDASAPALLVEADGGSVVMDPRRTYHVGRDPAGEVVLHDARVSWHHAVLRTDHGHWLLEDEHSTNGTYANGRRVEHCDVGPGSVIRFGNPTDGPCAVLSGAPTPRTDAPRPSAVSYPAATRTFRQPSSVRPLPRAARTTRIGRAPGNDLVVDDLAVSRRHAELLAGPDGYEIVDLGSHNGTYLNGQPVARAAVVPGDIIGIGHSAFALVGEELQEFIDTGEVSLDVQDLAVHVDRGRKTLLDGVSFPVAEKSLLAVVGPSGAGKSTLLNALTGLKPADHGAVLYDGRDLYRDYAELRQRIGLVPQDDILHSQLTVHRALGYAARLRFPEDTAKAERQARVDEVIGELGLAQRATQPIHSLSGGQRKRVSVALELLTKPSLLFLDEPTSGLDPGMDRSVMHMLRGLADDGRTVIVVTHSVLSLDVCDRLLVLAPGGRIAYYGPPEEALRFFGFTQWPEAFEAFEADSVRDWAGQYRASPLHRRYIAGDSRQPRHAPEAPRGPVAAPKAQSWGGQLRTLMRRYAAALSADRTFLIIMVALPFVMGAMAHALAGRSLTRDSALNALLILCVGAVLTGAANAVRELVKERTIYQRERAVGLSRSAYLMSKVLVLGAVTVVQAVVLTMVGLFGVRLNAPAGAGVLMPPLVEITLAVALLAFTAMMLGLFVSALVRKEEVTMPLLVLLAIVQVVFCGALLKLSGTPGLEQLSWLVPSRWALGAMAGTIDLHRIVPQGLTADPLFQHRPGIWLLDMAMLIVLSLVLGFLVTRLLRRREPEIMRK
;
A
#
# COMPACT_ATOMS: atom_id res chain seq x y z
N MET A 1 -46.34 -45.24 18.39
CA MET A 1 -45.08 -44.53 18.62
C MET A 1 -44.80 -43.72 17.39
N ARG A 2 -44.91 -42.39 17.49
CA ARG A 2 -44.42 -41.49 16.44
C ARG A 2 -42.92 -41.42 16.57
N PRO A 3 -42.10 -41.39 15.46
CA PRO A 3 -40.67 -41.23 15.57
C PRO A 3 -40.34 -39.86 16.14
N ASP A 4 -39.41 -39.82 17.12
CA ASP A 4 -38.91 -38.60 17.73
C ASP A 4 -38.43 -37.64 16.63
N ALA A 5 -38.98 -36.43 16.63
CA ALA A 5 -38.54 -35.36 15.74
C ALA A 5 -37.14 -34.96 16.16
N SER A 6 -36.15 -35.23 15.31
CA SER A 6 -34.79 -34.73 15.53
C SER A 6 -34.78 -33.20 15.44
N ALA A 7 -34.02 -32.53 16.31
CA ALA A 7 -33.85 -31.08 16.28
C ALA A 7 -33.40 -30.61 14.87
N PRO A 8 -33.89 -29.45 14.37
CA PRO A 8 -33.48 -28.92 13.09
C PRO A 8 -31.99 -28.46 13.15
N ALA A 9 -31.32 -28.57 12.01
CA ALA A 9 -30.00 -27.98 11.91
C ALA A 9 -30.06 -26.44 12.05
N LEU A 10 -29.17 -25.85 12.81
CA LEU A 10 -29.06 -24.42 13.03
C LEU A 10 -27.79 -23.84 12.42
N LEU A 11 -27.84 -22.57 12.04
CA LEU A 11 -26.70 -21.77 11.69
C LEU A 11 -26.38 -20.81 12.84
N VAL A 12 -25.17 -20.85 13.38
CA VAL A 12 -24.67 -19.91 14.38
C VAL A 12 -23.76 -18.91 13.70
N GLU A 13 -24.04 -17.63 13.85
CA GLU A 13 -23.22 -16.52 13.38
C GLU A 13 -22.62 -15.79 14.58
N ALA A 14 -21.28 -15.75 14.68
CA ALA A 14 -20.55 -15.10 15.76
C ALA A 14 -19.21 -14.56 15.30
N ASP A 15 -18.80 -13.37 15.75
CA ASP A 15 -17.49 -12.71 15.47
C ASP A 15 -17.03 -12.77 14.00
N GLY A 16 -17.99 -12.63 13.06
CA GLY A 16 -17.70 -12.64 11.62
C GLY A 16 -17.49 -14.03 11.01
N GLY A 17 -17.72 -15.10 11.78
CA GLY A 17 -17.79 -16.47 11.32
C GLY A 17 -19.20 -17.05 11.41
N SER A 18 -19.50 -18.05 10.58
CA SER A 18 -20.75 -18.81 10.66
C SER A 18 -20.47 -20.30 10.65
N VAL A 19 -21.19 -21.04 11.51
CA VAL A 19 -21.08 -22.49 11.65
C VAL A 19 -22.46 -23.12 11.51
N VAL A 20 -22.61 -24.07 10.57
CA VAL A 20 -23.82 -24.89 10.45
C VAL A 20 -23.72 -26.03 11.44
N MET A 21 -24.63 -26.06 12.39
CA MET A 21 -24.68 -27.06 13.43
C MET A 21 -25.56 -28.26 13.04
N ASP A 22 -24.96 -29.44 13.01
CA ASP A 22 -25.65 -30.73 12.88
C ASP A 22 -26.18 -31.16 14.25
N PRO A 23 -27.48 -31.47 14.39
CA PRO A 23 -28.06 -31.88 15.67
C PRO A 23 -27.46 -33.15 16.29
N ARG A 24 -26.62 -33.86 15.58
CA ARG A 24 -25.92 -35.07 16.06
C ARG A 24 -24.56 -34.77 16.71
N ARG A 25 -24.13 -33.50 16.75
CA ARG A 25 -22.81 -33.09 17.25
C ARG A 25 -22.94 -32.08 18.37
N THR A 26 -21.94 -32.02 19.22
CA THR A 26 -21.79 -31.01 20.26
C THR A 26 -20.82 -29.95 19.76
N TYR A 27 -21.07 -28.67 20.07
CA TYR A 27 -20.29 -27.54 19.63
C TYR A 27 -19.82 -26.73 20.84
N HIS A 28 -18.51 -26.51 20.93
CA HIS A 28 -17.87 -25.74 21.99
C HIS A 28 -17.73 -24.27 21.56
N VAL A 29 -18.12 -23.38 22.45
CA VAL A 29 -18.06 -21.93 22.26
C VAL A 29 -17.07 -21.35 23.25
N GLY A 30 -16.06 -20.61 22.79
CA GLY A 30 -15.07 -20.04 23.67
C GLY A 30 -13.93 -19.35 22.93
N ARG A 31 -12.84 -19.02 23.66
CA ARG A 31 -11.63 -18.48 23.06
C ARG A 31 -10.66 -19.55 22.54
N ASP A 32 -10.92 -20.82 22.78
CA ASP A 32 -10.10 -21.90 22.28
C ASP A 32 -10.10 -21.92 20.76
N PRO A 33 -8.95 -21.77 20.08
CA PRO A 33 -8.86 -21.85 18.62
C PRO A 33 -9.21 -23.23 18.04
N ALA A 34 -9.26 -24.28 18.87
CA ALA A 34 -9.66 -25.61 18.47
C ALA A 34 -11.17 -25.87 18.60
N GLY A 35 -11.92 -24.93 19.20
CA GLY A 35 -13.37 -24.98 19.30
C GLY A 35 -14.07 -24.65 17.98
N GLU A 36 -15.32 -25.13 17.83
CA GLU A 36 -16.09 -24.93 16.61
C GLU A 36 -16.64 -23.51 16.47
N VAL A 37 -16.89 -22.80 17.60
CA VAL A 37 -17.34 -21.39 17.62
C VAL A 37 -16.33 -20.58 18.42
N VAL A 38 -15.41 -19.92 17.74
CA VAL A 38 -14.32 -19.18 18.38
C VAL A 38 -14.68 -17.69 18.52
N LEU A 39 -14.62 -17.16 19.73
CA LEU A 39 -14.90 -15.77 20.09
C LEU A 39 -13.63 -15.05 20.55
N HIS A 40 -13.22 -14.00 19.86
CA HIS A 40 -11.95 -13.28 20.12
C HIS A 40 -12.10 -12.10 21.10
N ASP A 41 -12.73 -12.33 22.25
CA ASP A 41 -12.90 -11.30 23.30
C ASP A 41 -12.33 -11.80 24.63
N ALA A 42 -11.52 -10.95 25.30
CA ALA A 42 -10.86 -11.28 26.56
C ALA A 42 -11.85 -11.61 27.72
N ARG A 43 -13.10 -11.23 27.62
CA ARG A 43 -14.16 -11.46 28.60
C ARG A 43 -14.79 -12.85 28.44
N VAL A 44 -14.53 -13.55 27.35
CA VAL A 44 -14.98 -14.91 27.09
C VAL A 44 -13.97 -15.90 27.67
N SER A 45 -14.42 -16.93 28.38
CA SER A 45 -13.56 -18.00 28.90
C SER A 45 -12.99 -18.85 27.76
N TRP A 46 -11.91 -19.60 28.04
CA TRP A 46 -11.29 -20.50 27.05
C TRP A 46 -12.28 -21.54 26.55
N HIS A 47 -12.97 -22.24 27.48
CA HIS A 47 -14.18 -23.00 27.25
C HIS A 47 -15.30 -22.22 27.97
N HIS A 48 -16.25 -21.67 27.25
CA HIS A 48 -17.25 -20.75 27.81
C HIS A 48 -18.63 -21.40 27.91
N ALA A 49 -19.08 -22.02 26.81
CA ALA A 49 -20.37 -22.68 26.75
C ALA A 49 -20.38 -23.82 25.72
N VAL A 50 -21.37 -24.71 25.83
CA VAL A 50 -21.60 -25.82 24.91
C VAL A 50 -23.02 -25.73 24.33
N LEU A 51 -23.13 -25.99 23.03
CA LEU A 51 -24.38 -26.17 22.32
C LEU A 51 -24.52 -27.63 21.93
N ARG A 52 -25.55 -28.28 22.43
CA ARG A 52 -25.90 -29.69 22.15
C ARG A 52 -27.37 -29.87 22.00
N THR A 53 -27.81 -30.96 21.44
CA THR A 53 -29.26 -31.30 21.38
C THR A 53 -29.65 -32.20 22.55
N ASP A 54 -30.78 -31.88 23.16
CA ASP A 54 -31.44 -32.70 24.18
C ASP A 54 -32.92 -32.80 23.87
N HIS A 55 -33.48 -34.01 23.91
CA HIS A 55 -34.90 -34.30 23.65
C HIS A 55 -35.51 -33.61 22.42
N GLY A 56 -34.73 -33.46 21.31
CA GLY A 56 -35.19 -32.86 20.07
C GLY A 56 -35.12 -31.31 20.01
N HIS A 57 -34.52 -30.68 21.02
CA HIS A 57 -34.28 -29.24 21.08
C HIS A 57 -32.81 -28.94 21.24
N TRP A 58 -32.38 -27.77 20.80
CA TRP A 58 -31.01 -27.29 21.04
C TRP A 58 -30.93 -26.68 22.44
N LEU A 59 -29.95 -27.13 23.23
CA LEU A 59 -29.66 -26.67 24.58
C LEU A 59 -28.30 -25.96 24.57
N LEU A 60 -28.26 -24.74 25.09
CA LEU A 60 -27.04 -24.02 25.44
C LEU A 60 -26.77 -24.25 26.93
N GLU A 61 -25.55 -24.60 27.28
CA GLU A 61 -25.08 -24.85 28.66
C GLU A 61 -23.77 -24.06 28.90
N ASP A 62 -23.76 -23.25 29.97
CA ASP A 62 -22.57 -22.48 30.39
C ASP A 62 -21.59 -23.42 31.10
N GLU A 63 -20.33 -23.50 30.63
CA GLU A 63 -19.28 -24.32 31.23
C GLU A 63 -18.55 -23.60 32.38
N HIS A 64 -19.30 -23.12 33.36
CA HIS A 64 -18.77 -22.36 34.50
C HIS A 64 -17.91 -21.15 34.08
N SER A 65 -18.38 -20.43 33.08
CA SER A 65 -17.65 -19.28 32.54
C SER A 65 -17.46 -18.18 33.57
N THR A 66 -16.32 -17.51 33.57
CA THR A 66 -15.97 -16.49 34.55
C THR A 66 -16.95 -15.32 34.56
N ASN A 67 -17.39 -14.87 33.38
CA ASN A 67 -18.22 -13.69 33.23
C ASN A 67 -19.66 -14.00 32.85
N GLY A 68 -20.00 -15.26 32.59
CA GLY A 68 -21.36 -15.76 32.34
C GLY A 68 -21.85 -15.65 30.90
N THR A 69 -22.83 -16.52 30.58
CA THR A 69 -23.57 -16.53 29.31
C THR A 69 -24.93 -15.87 29.50
N TYR A 70 -25.36 -15.08 28.51
CA TYR A 70 -26.60 -14.29 28.59
C TYR A 70 -27.51 -14.57 27.37
N ALA A 71 -28.74 -14.99 27.66
CA ALA A 71 -29.81 -15.11 26.66
C ALA A 71 -30.84 -14.01 26.92
N ASN A 72 -31.19 -13.21 25.92
CA ASN A 72 -32.15 -12.10 26.05
C ASN A 72 -31.83 -11.15 27.22
N GLY A 73 -30.53 -10.89 27.48
CA GLY A 73 -30.05 -9.98 28.54
C GLY A 73 -30.07 -10.57 29.96
N ARG A 74 -30.49 -11.85 30.16
CA ARG A 74 -30.46 -12.53 31.46
C ARG A 74 -29.37 -13.58 31.49
N ARG A 75 -28.66 -13.67 32.58
CA ARG A 75 -27.66 -14.71 32.80
C ARG A 75 -28.33 -16.09 32.88
N VAL A 76 -27.77 -17.04 32.14
CA VAL A 76 -28.31 -18.42 32.06
C VAL A 76 -27.17 -19.41 32.31
N GLU A 77 -27.50 -20.49 33.06
CA GLU A 77 -26.62 -21.64 33.19
C GLU A 77 -26.93 -22.68 32.10
N HIS A 78 -28.21 -22.82 31.76
CA HIS A 78 -28.70 -23.61 30.65
C HIS A 78 -29.97 -22.96 30.10
N CYS A 79 -30.19 -23.00 28.79
CA CYS A 79 -31.40 -22.54 28.15
C CYS A 79 -31.64 -23.24 26.79
N ASP A 80 -32.91 -23.44 26.47
CA ASP A 80 -33.29 -23.86 25.12
C ASP A 80 -33.04 -22.73 24.11
N VAL A 81 -32.46 -23.07 22.98
CA VAL A 81 -32.16 -22.14 21.93
C VAL A 81 -32.67 -22.64 20.57
N GLY A 82 -33.01 -21.73 19.69
CA GLY A 82 -33.54 -22.03 18.37
C GLY A 82 -33.38 -20.89 17.39
N PRO A 83 -33.96 -20.99 16.19
CA PRO A 83 -33.90 -19.90 15.22
C PRO A 83 -34.41 -18.59 15.79
N GLY A 84 -33.62 -17.51 15.71
CA GLY A 84 -33.92 -16.21 16.28
C GLY A 84 -33.33 -15.97 17.69
N SER A 85 -32.71 -16.97 18.33
CA SER A 85 -32.05 -16.79 19.63
C SER A 85 -30.80 -15.95 19.48
N VAL A 86 -30.62 -14.98 20.38
CA VAL A 86 -29.45 -14.09 20.47
C VAL A 86 -28.77 -14.31 21.81
N ILE A 87 -27.56 -14.77 21.78
CA ILE A 87 -26.76 -15.12 22.96
C ILE A 87 -25.56 -14.17 23.06
N ARG A 88 -25.28 -13.66 24.27
CA ARG A 88 -24.11 -12.85 24.56
C ARG A 88 -23.21 -13.55 25.56
N PHE A 89 -21.89 -13.39 25.38
CA PHE A 89 -20.89 -14.03 26.21
C PHE A 89 -20.06 -12.99 26.97
N GLY A 90 -19.90 -13.20 28.28
CA GLY A 90 -19.04 -12.35 29.11
C GLY A 90 -19.64 -11.02 29.55
N ASN A 91 -20.59 -10.42 28.82
CA ASN A 91 -21.27 -9.19 29.21
C ASN A 91 -22.66 -9.11 28.54
N PRO A 92 -23.75 -8.75 29.28
CA PRO A 92 -25.12 -8.72 28.74
C PRO A 92 -25.39 -7.61 27.72
N THR A 93 -24.61 -6.53 27.70
CA THR A 93 -24.89 -5.35 26.87
C THR A 93 -23.95 -5.22 25.67
N ASP A 94 -22.65 -5.48 25.85
CA ASP A 94 -21.59 -5.25 24.86
C ASP A 94 -20.65 -6.45 24.68
N GLY A 95 -20.97 -7.61 25.25
CA GLY A 95 -20.24 -8.86 25.03
C GLY A 95 -20.44 -9.41 23.60
N PRO A 96 -19.48 -10.25 23.11
CA PRO A 96 -19.63 -10.94 21.83
C PRO A 96 -20.99 -11.63 21.70
N CYS A 97 -21.55 -11.57 20.51
CA CYS A 97 -22.91 -12.01 20.26
C CYS A 97 -22.92 -13.18 19.27
N ALA A 98 -23.62 -14.26 19.60
CA ALA A 98 -23.96 -15.32 18.66
C ALA A 98 -25.46 -15.25 18.34
N VAL A 99 -25.77 -15.25 17.05
CA VAL A 99 -27.15 -15.28 16.54
C VAL A 99 -27.42 -16.65 15.91
N LEU A 100 -28.49 -17.31 16.34
CA LEU A 100 -28.90 -18.60 15.80
C LEU A 100 -30.03 -18.42 14.79
N SER A 101 -29.84 -18.97 13.57
CA SER A 101 -30.85 -18.97 12.53
C SER A 101 -31.12 -20.40 12.02
N GLY A 102 -32.23 -20.61 11.32
CA GLY A 102 -32.54 -21.92 10.72
C GLY A 102 -31.57 -22.22 9.57
N ALA A 103 -30.91 -23.37 9.60
CA ALA A 103 -30.07 -23.79 8.49
C ALA A 103 -30.93 -24.06 7.24
N PRO A 104 -30.50 -23.64 6.03
CA PRO A 104 -31.21 -23.96 4.80
C PRO A 104 -31.25 -25.47 4.59
N THR A 105 -32.46 -26.04 4.40
CA THR A 105 -32.64 -27.47 4.14
C THR A 105 -31.95 -27.89 2.85
N PRO A 106 -31.06 -28.91 2.86
CA PRO A 106 -30.50 -29.44 1.63
C PRO A 106 -31.56 -30.18 0.82
N ARG A 107 -31.87 -29.70 -0.37
CA ARG A 107 -32.53 -30.52 -1.37
C ARG A 107 -31.56 -31.61 -1.83
N THR A 108 -31.92 -32.87 -1.61
CA THR A 108 -31.22 -34.05 -2.10
C THR A 108 -31.40 -34.15 -3.61
N ASP A 109 -30.44 -33.56 -4.32
CA ASP A 109 -30.06 -33.97 -5.67
C ASP A 109 -28.53 -34.15 -5.69
N ALA A 110 -28.06 -35.24 -6.31
CA ALA A 110 -26.65 -35.67 -6.29
C ALA A 110 -25.69 -34.57 -6.73
N PRO A 111 -24.51 -34.42 -6.10
CA PRO A 111 -23.64 -33.30 -6.36
C PRO A 111 -22.94 -33.48 -7.71
N ARG A 112 -23.41 -32.78 -8.73
CA ARG A 112 -22.55 -32.34 -9.82
C ARG A 112 -21.65 -31.24 -9.28
N PRO A 113 -20.38 -31.09 -9.71
CA PRO A 113 -19.54 -29.99 -9.27
C PRO A 113 -20.25 -28.68 -9.65
N SER A 114 -20.77 -27.99 -8.64
CA SER A 114 -21.49 -26.75 -8.81
C SER A 114 -20.54 -25.70 -9.35
N ALA A 115 -20.79 -25.26 -10.59
CA ALA A 115 -20.21 -24.02 -11.09
C ALA A 115 -20.51 -22.92 -10.07
N VAL A 116 -19.48 -22.23 -9.59
CA VAL A 116 -19.62 -21.08 -8.71
C VAL A 116 -20.42 -20.04 -9.48
N SER A 117 -21.70 -19.87 -9.13
CA SER A 117 -22.57 -18.88 -9.75
C SER A 117 -22.22 -17.52 -9.18
N TYR A 118 -21.61 -16.65 -9.99
CA TYR A 118 -21.41 -15.27 -9.66
C TYR A 118 -22.71 -14.49 -9.87
N PRO A 119 -23.07 -13.53 -8.98
CA PRO A 119 -24.30 -12.76 -9.17
C PRO A 119 -24.23 -12.00 -10.49
N ALA A 120 -25.29 -12.07 -11.28
CA ALA A 120 -25.40 -11.30 -12.51
C ALA A 120 -25.24 -9.81 -12.20
N ALA A 121 -24.35 -9.13 -12.91
CA ALA A 121 -24.17 -7.71 -12.76
C ALA A 121 -25.42 -7.00 -13.28
N THR A 122 -26.07 -6.20 -12.44
CA THR A 122 -27.14 -5.30 -12.85
C THR A 122 -26.53 -4.11 -13.56
N ARG A 123 -26.27 -4.24 -14.86
CA ARG A 123 -25.72 -3.20 -15.69
C ARG A 123 -26.65 -2.88 -16.84
N THR A 124 -27.00 -1.64 -17.01
CA THR A 124 -27.48 -1.08 -18.26
C THR A 124 -26.27 -0.61 -19.08
N PHE A 125 -25.67 -1.50 -19.85
CA PHE A 125 -24.72 -1.06 -20.88
C PHE A 125 -25.45 -0.19 -21.89
N ARG A 126 -24.85 0.92 -22.27
CA ARG A 126 -25.17 1.64 -23.49
C ARG A 126 -24.82 0.74 -24.70
N GLN A 127 -24.89 1.22 -25.90
CA GLN A 127 -24.62 0.39 -27.09
C GLN A 127 -23.23 -0.25 -27.01
N PRO A 128 -23.08 -1.55 -27.36
CA PRO A 128 -21.79 -2.22 -27.39
C PRO A 128 -20.87 -1.57 -28.41
N SER A 129 -19.58 -1.42 -28.06
CA SER A 129 -18.55 -0.89 -28.96
C SER A 129 -18.28 -1.82 -30.12
N SER A 130 -18.39 -3.13 -29.90
CA SER A 130 -18.35 -4.16 -30.94
C SER A 130 -19.18 -5.39 -30.55
N VAL A 131 -19.70 -6.10 -31.55
CA VAL A 131 -20.39 -7.39 -31.38
C VAL A 131 -19.63 -8.42 -32.19
N ARG A 132 -19.16 -9.47 -31.53
CA ARG A 132 -18.38 -10.53 -32.18
C ARG A 132 -19.07 -11.87 -31.98
N PRO A 133 -19.50 -12.56 -33.09
CA PRO A 133 -20.01 -13.88 -32.96
C PRO A 133 -18.92 -14.85 -32.52
N LEU A 134 -19.21 -15.69 -31.55
CA LEU A 134 -18.30 -16.75 -31.12
C LEU A 134 -18.28 -17.86 -32.21
N PRO A 135 -17.11 -18.34 -32.65
CA PRO A 135 -17.03 -19.36 -33.67
C PRO A 135 -17.63 -20.68 -33.14
N ARG A 136 -18.73 -21.13 -33.70
CA ARG A 136 -19.42 -22.41 -33.33
C ARG A 136 -18.52 -23.64 -33.41
N ALA A 137 -17.45 -23.58 -34.22
CA ALA A 137 -16.51 -24.69 -34.42
C ALA A 137 -15.26 -24.62 -33.53
N ALA A 138 -14.98 -23.47 -32.89
CA ALA A 138 -13.80 -23.32 -32.07
C ALA A 138 -14.12 -23.64 -30.58
N ARG A 139 -13.48 -24.70 -30.09
CA ARG A 139 -13.55 -25.04 -28.65
C ARG A 139 -12.88 -24.02 -27.72
N THR A 140 -12.05 -23.15 -28.26
CA THR A 140 -11.25 -22.16 -27.49
C THR A 140 -11.18 -20.86 -28.25
N THR A 141 -11.53 -19.73 -27.58
CA THR A 141 -11.33 -18.36 -28.06
C THR A 141 -10.23 -17.72 -27.21
N ARG A 142 -9.09 -17.38 -27.82
CA ARG A 142 -7.95 -16.72 -27.14
C ARG A 142 -8.18 -15.22 -27.09
N ILE A 143 -7.97 -14.63 -25.91
CA ILE A 143 -8.18 -13.21 -25.65
C ILE A 143 -6.85 -12.59 -25.20
N GLY A 144 -6.48 -11.45 -25.77
CA GLY A 144 -5.29 -10.73 -25.36
C GLY A 144 -4.83 -9.69 -26.36
N ARG A 145 -3.75 -8.96 -26.04
CA ARG A 145 -3.26 -7.83 -26.84
C ARG A 145 -2.49 -8.24 -28.10
N ALA A 146 -1.93 -9.46 -28.16
CA ALA A 146 -1.16 -9.90 -29.33
C ALA A 146 -2.07 -10.10 -30.56
N PRO A 147 -1.61 -9.74 -31.80
CA PRO A 147 -2.40 -9.89 -33.02
C PRO A 147 -2.76 -11.35 -33.36
N GLY A 148 -2.09 -12.32 -32.76
CA GLY A 148 -2.37 -13.74 -32.94
C GLY A 148 -3.46 -14.32 -32.06
N ASN A 149 -4.16 -13.52 -31.28
CA ASN A 149 -5.34 -13.92 -30.53
C ASN A 149 -6.60 -13.86 -31.42
N ASP A 150 -7.58 -14.69 -31.10
CA ASP A 150 -8.88 -14.67 -31.79
C ASP A 150 -9.67 -13.39 -31.43
N LEU A 151 -9.51 -12.90 -30.19
CA LEU A 151 -10.03 -11.61 -29.73
C LEU A 151 -8.85 -10.71 -29.32
N VAL A 152 -8.52 -9.75 -30.17
CA VAL A 152 -7.47 -8.77 -29.91
C VAL A 152 -8.03 -7.58 -29.14
N VAL A 153 -7.49 -7.30 -27.95
CA VAL A 153 -7.83 -6.16 -27.11
C VAL A 153 -6.66 -5.18 -27.16
N ASP A 154 -6.85 -4.02 -27.78
CA ASP A 154 -5.82 -2.97 -27.94
C ASP A 154 -5.71 -2.12 -26.68
N ASP A 155 -5.19 -2.74 -25.60
CA ASP A 155 -4.99 -2.11 -24.32
C ASP A 155 -3.65 -2.56 -23.71
N LEU A 156 -2.77 -1.60 -23.38
CA LEU A 156 -1.46 -1.90 -22.76
C LEU A 156 -1.58 -2.51 -21.36
N ALA A 157 -2.73 -2.38 -20.69
CA ALA A 157 -3.00 -3.07 -19.43
C ALA A 157 -3.29 -4.56 -19.61
N VAL A 158 -3.58 -5.01 -20.84
CA VAL A 158 -3.88 -6.40 -21.19
C VAL A 158 -2.61 -7.13 -21.57
N SER A 159 -2.39 -8.34 -21.05
CA SER A 159 -1.26 -9.21 -21.42
C SER A 159 -1.38 -9.68 -22.87
N ARG A 160 -0.26 -9.98 -23.53
CA ARG A 160 -0.26 -10.45 -24.94
C ARG A 160 -1.12 -11.70 -25.13
N ARG A 161 -1.06 -12.64 -24.19
CA ARG A 161 -2.01 -13.75 -24.00
C ARG A 161 -2.60 -13.58 -22.63
N HIS A 162 -3.89 -13.21 -22.54
CA HIS A 162 -4.48 -12.81 -21.29
C HIS A 162 -5.39 -13.90 -20.71
N ALA A 163 -6.36 -14.34 -21.48
CA ALA A 163 -7.33 -15.34 -21.08
C ALA A 163 -7.76 -16.21 -22.27
N GLU A 164 -8.41 -17.33 -21.96
CA GLU A 164 -9.09 -18.18 -22.92
C GLU A 164 -10.54 -18.40 -22.51
N LEU A 165 -11.45 -18.25 -23.47
CA LEU A 165 -12.85 -18.63 -23.31
C LEU A 165 -13.03 -20.01 -23.95
N LEU A 166 -13.32 -21.01 -23.13
CA LEU A 166 -13.49 -22.40 -23.53
C LEU A 166 -14.97 -22.69 -23.71
N ALA A 167 -15.34 -23.23 -24.88
CA ALA A 167 -16.69 -23.74 -25.11
C ALA A 167 -16.77 -25.21 -24.70
N GLY A 168 -17.65 -25.56 -23.80
CA GLY A 168 -17.93 -26.90 -23.31
C GLY A 168 -19.38 -27.32 -23.57
N PRO A 169 -19.73 -28.60 -23.29
CA PRO A 169 -21.09 -29.10 -23.45
C PRO A 169 -22.11 -28.38 -22.56
N ASP A 170 -21.67 -27.85 -21.42
CA ASP A 170 -22.51 -27.19 -20.41
C ASP A 170 -22.47 -25.66 -20.48
N GLY A 171 -21.83 -25.06 -21.49
CA GLY A 171 -21.68 -23.61 -21.67
C GLY A 171 -20.24 -23.16 -21.85
N TYR A 172 -19.95 -21.93 -21.46
CA TYR A 172 -18.63 -21.32 -21.60
C TYR A 172 -17.91 -21.27 -20.28
N GLU A 173 -16.57 -21.33 -20.32
CA GLU A 173 -15.70 -21.20 -19.17
C GLU A 173 -14.56 -20.24 -19.51
N ILE A 174 -14.33 -19.21 -18.67
CA ILE A 174 -13.18 -18.30 -18.81
C ILE A 174 -12.01 -18.79 -17.96
N VAL A 175 -10.81 -18.78 -18.53
CA VAL A 175 -9.57 -19.21 -17.89
C VAL A 175 -8.53 -18.10 -18.03
N ASP A 176 -8.03 -17.57 -16.93
CA ASP A 176 -6.92 -16.61 -16.91
C ASP A 176 -5.60 -17.35 -17.16
N LEU A 177 -4.80 -16.86 -18.10
CA LEU A 177 -3.51 -17.47 -18.46
C LEU A 177 -2.33 -16.96 -17.59
N GLY A 178 -2.63 -16.47 -16.38
CA GLY A 178 -1.67 -15.83 -15.50
C GLY A 178 -1.38 -14.41 -15.98
N SER A 179 -2.43 -13.68 -16.33
CA SER A 179 -2.36 -12.30 -16.79
C SER A 179 -1.85 -11.37 -15.71
N HIS A 180 -1.28 -10.22 -16.10
CA HIS A 180 -0.70 -9.26 -15.16
C HIS A 180 -1.75 -8.59 -14.29
N ASN A 181 -2.80 -8.07 -14.92
CA ASN A 181 -3.85 -7.32 -14.24
C ASN A 181 -5.05 -8.18 -13.83
N GLY A 182 -5.07 -9.47 -14.20
CA GLY A 182 -6.13 -10.41 -13.88
C GLY A 182 -7.32 -10.35 -14.83
N THR A 183 -8.07 -11.46 -14.86
CA THR A 183 -9.37 -11.59 -15.52
C THR A 183 -10.45 -11.52 -14.42
N TYR A 184 -11.51 -10.79 -14.70
CA TYR A 184 -12.60 -10.57 -13.74
C TYR A 184 -13.92 -11.10 -14.28
N LEU A 185 -14.72 -11.75 -13.42
CA LEU A 185 -16.08 -12.13 -13.72
C LEU A 185 -17.01 -11.43 -12.74
N ASN A 186 -17.90 -10.58 -13.25
CA ASN A 186 -18.78 -9.73 -12.45
C ASN A 186 -18.05 -8.93 -11.36
N GLY A 187 -16.86 -8.38 -11.69
CA GLY A 187 -16.03 -7.59 -10.80
C GLY A 187 -15.12 -8.39 -9.87
N GLN A 188 -15.27 -9.71 -9.79
CA GLN A 188 -14.46 -10.57 -8.94
C GLN A 188 -13.32 -11.22 -9.75
N PRO A 189 -12.07 -11.22 -9.25
CA PRO A 189 -10.95 -11.81 -9.95
C PRO A 189 -11.09 -13.34 -10.00
N VAL A 190 -10.87 -13.92 -11.18
CA VAL A 190 -11.01 -15.35 -11.41
C VAL A 190 -9.78 -15.92 -12.10
N ALA A 191 -9.36 -17.13 -11.68
CA ALA A 191 -8.37 -17.91 -12.40
C ALA A 191 -9.08 -18.81 -13.41
N ARG A 192 -10.26 -19.32 -13.05
CA ARG A 192 -11.11 -20.17 -13.86
C ARG A 192 -12.52 -20.10 -13.36
N ALA A 193 -13.49 -19.85 -14.25
CA ALA A 193 -14.89 -19.77 -13.88
C ALA A 193 -15.81 -20.07 -15.05
N ALA A 194 -16.97 -20.70 -14.76
CA ALA A 194 -18.05 -20.84 -15.73
C ALA A 194 -18.68 -19.49 -16.03
N VAL A 195 -19.02 -19.24 -17.29
CA VAL A 195 -19.64 -18.00 -17.77
C VAL A 195 -21.05 -18.33 -18.26
N VAL A 196 -22.03 -17.64 -17.71
CA VAL A 196 -23.43 -17.80 -18.13
C VAL A 196 -23.91 -16.54 -18.86
N PRO A 197 -24.97 -16.63 -19.70
CA PRO A 197 -25.53 -15.46 -20.35
C PRO A 197 -25.91 -14.37 -19.34
N GLY A 198 -25.46 -13.13 -19.59
CA GLY A 198 -25.63 -11.99 -18.70
C GLY A 198 -24.44 -11.73 -17.77
N ASP A 199 -23.45 -12.62 -17.70
CA ASP A 199 -22.19 -12.35 -16.99
C ASP A 199 -21.32 -11.36 -17.76
N ILE A 200 -20.52 -10.59 -16.98
CA ILE A 200 -19.58 -9.62 -17.50
C ILE A 200 -18.16 -10.07 -17.21
N ILE A 201 -17.38 -10.28 -18.27
CA ILE A 201 -15.96 -10.58 -18.19
C ILE A 201 -15.19 -9.26 -18.32
N GLY A 202 -14.44 -8.87 -17.29
CA GLY A 202 -13.58 -7.68 -17.27
C GLY A 202 -12.13 -8.03 -17.63
N ILE A 203 -11.56 -7.39 -18.64
CA ILE A 203 -10.17 -7.56 -19.09
C ILE A 203 -9.59 -6.17 -19.44
N GLY A 204 -8.72 -5.63 -18.60
CA GLY A 204 -8.21 -4.25 -18.76
C GLY A 204 -9.35 -3.23 -18.73
N HIS A 205 -9.42 -2.37 -19.74
CA HIS A 205 -10.49 -1.37 -19.90
C HIS A 205 -11.70 -1.91 -20.67
N SER A 206 -11.63 -3.14 -21.22
CA SER A 206 -12.75 -3.78 -21.89
C SER A 206 -13.58 -4.62 -20.94
N ALA A 207 -14.90 -4.59 -21.13
CA ALA A 207 -15.85 -5.51 -20.51
C ALA A 207 -16.59 -6.27 -21.61
N PHE A 208 -16.73 -7.58 -21.44
CA PHE A 208 -17.39 -8.45 -22.41
C PHE A 208 -18.62 -9.06 -21.76
N ALA A 209 -19.79 -8.91 -22.40
CA ALA A 209 -21.00 -9.57 -21.98
C ALA A 209 -21.33 -10.72 -22.96
N LEU A 210 -21.63 -11.89 -22.41
CA LEU A 210 -22.09 -13.02 -23.19
C LEU A 210 -23.60 -12.90 -23.41
N VAL A 211 -24.01 -12.73 -24.68
CA VAL A 211 -25.43 -12.63 -25.06
C VAL A 211 -25.71 -13.70 -26.12
N GLY A 212 -26.34 -14.80 -25.72
CA GLY A 212 -26.50 -15.95 -26.59
C GLY A 212 -25.15 -16.59 -26.98
N GLU A 213 -24.87 -16.65 -28.28
CA GLU A 213 -23.57 -17.10 -28.86
C GLU A 213 -22.68 -15.92 -29.29
N GLU A 214 -22.95 -14.69 -28.83
CA GLU A 214 -22.22 -13.50 -29.18
C GLU A 214 -21.53 -12.91 -27.95
N LEU A 215 -20.32 -12.44 -28.13
CA LEU A 215 -19.57 -11.67 -27.14
C LEU A 215 -19.67 -10.18 -27.50
N GLN A 216 -20.40 -9.44 -26.71
CA GLN A 216 -20.53 -8.00 -26.85
C GLN A 216 -19.43 -7.30 -26.05
N GLU A 217 -18.60 -6.53 -26.74
CA GLU A 217 -17.50 -5.78 -26.14
C GLU A 217 -17.95 -4.34 -25.82
N PHE A 218 -17.66 -3.92 -24.60
CA PHE A 218 -17.85 -2.56 -24.11
C PHE A 218 -16.49 -2.02 -23.70
N ILE A 219 -15.94 -1.15 -24.52
CA ILE A 219 -14.65 -0.50 -24.25
C ILE A 219 -14.95 0.74 -23.38
N ASP A 220 -14.24 0.84 -22.27
CA ASP A 220 -14.23 2.05 -21.46
C ASP A 220 -13.39 3.12 -22.20
N THR A 221 -14.07 3.99 -22.92
CA THR A 221 -13.46 5.09 -23.69
C THR A 221 -13.18 6.33 -22.86
N GLY A 222 -13.43 6.27 -21.54
CA GLY A 222 -13.34 7.40 -20.62
C GLY A 222 -14.68 8.08 -20.34
N GLU A 223 -15.73 7.80 -21.10
CA GLU A 223 -17.07 8.31 -20.94
C GLU A 223 -17.80 7.59 -19.80
N VAL A 224 -17.43 7.91 -18.55
CA VAL A 224 -17.91 7.24 -17.35
C VAL A 224 -18.62 8.20 -16.43
N SER A 225 -19.86 7.86 -16.06
CA SER A 225 -20.61 8.53 -15.01
C SER A 225 -20.22 8.00 -13.63
N LEU A 226 -20.31 8.87 -12.62
CA LEU A 226 -20.16 8.48 -11.21
C LEU A 226 -21.39 8.94 -10.44
N ASP A 227 -22.16 8.00 -9.86
CA ASP A 227 -23.29 8.32 -9.02
C ASP A 227 -22.94 8.03 -7.55
N VAL A 228 -23.08 9.06 -6.74
CA VAL A 228 -22.79 9.03 -5.30
C VAL A 228 -24.12 9.01 -4.56
N GLN A 229 -24.32 8.02 -3.70
CA GLN A 229 -25.60 7.78 -3.04
C GLN A 229 -25.41 7.64 -1.53
N ASP A 230 -25.99 8.58 -0.80
CA ASP A 230 -26.15 8.59 0.67
C ASP A 230 -24.87 8.23 1.44
N LEU A 231 -23.72 8.81 1.03
CA LEU A 231 -22.46 8.52 1.70
C LEU A 231 -22.42 9.14 3.10
N ALA A 232 -22.14 8.29 4.10
CA ALA A 232 -21.86 8.71 5.46
C ALA A 232 -20.55 8.10 5.97
N VAL A 233 -19.76 8.91 6.67
CA VAL A 233 -18.49 8.49 7.26
C VAL A 233 -18.39 8.98 8.69
N HIS A 234 -18.18 8.03 9.62
CA HIS A 234 -18.07 8.27 11.04
C HIS A 234 -16.66 7.92 11.52
N VAL A 235 -16.16 8.65 12.48
CA VAL A 235 -14.86 8.38 13.13
C VAL A 235 -15.02 8.39 14.65
N ASP A 236 -13.97 7.96 15.37
CA ASP A 236 -13.97 7.91 16.83
C ASP A 236 -15.14 7.09 17.40
N ARG A 237 -15.40 5.92 16.83
CA ARG A 237 -16.49 5.00 17.19
C ARG A 237 -17.88 5.66 17.09
N GLY A 238 -18.11 6.43 16.03
CA GLY A 238 -19.39 7.08 15.78
C GLY A 238 -19.59 8.45 16.46
N ARG A 239 -18.59 8.95 17.22
CA ARG A 239 -18.72 10.22 17.92
C ARG A 239 -18.59 11.45 17.03
N LYS A 240 -17.90 11.31 15.91
CA LYS A 240 -17.69 12.41 14.96
C LYS A 240 -18.09 11.99 13.56
N THR A 241 -19.04 12.71 12.98
CA THR A 241 -19.44 12.55 11.56
C THR A 241 -18.57 13.44 10.69
N LEU A 242 -17.97 12.85 9.66
CA LEU A 242 -17.15 13.55 8.67
C LEU A 242 -17.89 13.76 7.36
N LEU A 243 -18.80 12.85 6.99
CA LEU A 243 -19.73 12.99 5.86
C LEU A 243 -21.11 12.55 6.35
N ASP A 244 -22.16 13.26 5.93
CA ASP A 244 -23.53 13.03 6.36
C ASP A 244 -24.51 13.13 5.17
N GLY A 245 -24.92 11.96 4.65
CA GLY A 245 -25.96 11.85 3.60
C GLY A 245 -25.57 12.53 2.28
N VAL A 246 -24.33 12.34 1.82
CA VAL A 246 -23.81 12.99 0.59
C VAL A 246 -24.26 12.22 -0.64
N SER A 247 -25.08 12.88 -1.50
CA SER A 247 -25.58 12.29 -2.76
C SER A 247 -25.48 13.30 -3.89
N PHE A 248 -24.84 12.91 -5.00
CA PHE A 248 -24.75 13.72 -6.22
C PHE A 248 -24.33 12.87 -7.43
N PRO A 249 -24.82 13.19 -8.64
CA PRO A 249 -24.33 12.58 -9.87
C PRO A 249 -23.13 13.34 -10.44
N VAL A 250 -22.23 12.65 -11.13
CA VAL A 250 -21.18 13.24 -11.95
C VAL A 250 -21.36 12.74 -13.38
N ALA A 251 -21.58 13.65 -14.30
CA ALA A 251 -21.77 13.32 -15.71
C ALA A 251 -20.45 12.87 -16.34
N GLU A 252 -20.58 12.13 -17.43
CA GLU A 252 -19.47 11.78 -18.31
C GLU A 252 -18.77 13.02 -18.86
N LYS A 253 -17.47 12.93 -19.16
CA LYS A 253 -16.69 14.01 -19.81
C LYS A 253 -16.85 15.35 -19.10
N SER A 254 -16.91 15.33 -17.78
CA SER A 254 -17.14 16.53 -17.00
C SER A 254 -16.02 16.80 -16.01
N LEU A 255 -15.82 18.08 -15.73
CA LEU A 255 -14.94 18.58 -14.69
C LEU A 255 -15.78 19.05 -13.50
N LEU A 256 -15.71 18.29 -12.40
CA LEU A 256 -16.35 18.64 -11.12
C LEU A 256 -15.31 19.25 -10.17
N ALA A 257 -15.58 20.45 -9.66
CA ALA A 257 -14.83 21.01 -8.55
C ALA A 257 -15.54 20.73 -7.21
N VAL A 258 -14.79 20.30 -6.20
CA VAL A 258 -15.25 20.13 -4.83
C VAL A 258 -14.57 21.15 -3.94
N VAL A 259 -15.33 22.07 -3.39
CA VAL A 259 -14.83 23.16 -2.52
C VAL A 259 -15.52 23.14 -1.15
N GLY A 260 -15.01 23.91 -0.21
CA GLY A 260 -15.58 24.08 1.12
C GLY A 260 -14.51 24.50 2.13
N PRO A 261 -14.90 24.95 3.33
CA PRO A 261 -13.98 25.39 4.36
C PRO A 261 -13.06 24.27 4.86
N SER A 262 -12.05 24.63 5.63
CA SER A 262 -11.15 23.64 6.23
C SER A 262 -11.94 22.71 7.15
N GLY A 263 -11.70 21.41 7.08
CA GLY A 263 -12.42 20.43 7.89
C GLY A 263 -13.84 20.06 7.42
N ALA A 264 -14.32 20.59 6.28
CA ALA A 264 -15.64 20.25 5.72
C ALA A 264 -15.78 18.80 5.19
N GLY A 265 -14.73 17.99 5.27
CA GLY A 265 -14.80 16.58 4.84
C GLY A 265 -14.33 16.31 3.41
N LYS A 266 -13.74 17.28 2.68
CA LYS A 266 -13.31 17.15 1.28
C LYS A 266 -12.39 15.95 1.03
N SER A 267 -11.31 15.81 1.79
CA SER A 267 -10.38 14.68 1.65
C SER A 267 -11.01 13.34 2.10
N THR A 268 -11.99 13.37 3.02
CA THR A 268 -12.78 12.20 3.40
C THR A 268 -13.67 11.75 2.25
N LEU A 269 -14.33 12.70 1.59
CA LEU A 269 -15.12 12.44 0.38
C LEU A 269 -14.24 11.85 -0.72
N LEU A 270 -13.09 12.46 -1.00
CA LEU A 270 -12.14 11.96 -2.00
C LEU A 270 -11.71 10.50 -1.71
N ASN A 271 -11.39 10.18 -0.45
CA ASN A 271 -11.04 8.82 -0.06
C ASN A 271 -12.20 7.83 -0.24
N ALA A 272 -13.43 8.24 0.01
CA ALA A 272 -14.62 7.43 -0.22
C ALA A 272 -14.87 7.23 -1.72
N LEU A 273 -14.81 8.29 -2.52
CA LEU A 273 -15.04 8.25 -3.97
C LEU A 273 -13.98 7.40 -4.71
N THR A 274 -12.74 7.38 -4.21
CA THR A 274 -11.65 6.57 -4.78
C THR A 274 -11.65 5.12 -4.27
N GLY A 275 -12.49 4.79 -3.29
CA GLY A 275 -12.50 3.47 -2.64
C GLY A 275 -11.28 3.18 -1.75
N LEU A 276 -10.38 4.16 -1.52
CA LEU A 276 -9.22 4.00 -0.62
C LEU A 276 -9.65 3.79 0.83
N LYS A 277 -10.69 4.49 1.25
CA LYS A 277 -11.41 4.30 2.50
C LYS A 277 -12.90 4.33 2.18
N PRO A 278 -13.53 3.17 2.00
CA PRO A 278 -14.96 3.09 1.77
C PRO A 278 -15.75 3.83 2.86
N ALA A 279 -16.89 4.40 2.48
CA ALA A 279 -17.82 5.00 3.43
C ALA A 279 -18.46 3.92 4.33
N ASP A 280 -18.90 4.31 5.53
CA ASP A 280 -19.60 3.39 6.45
C ASP A 280 -21.00 3.06 5.92
N HIS A 281 -21.66 4.02 5.26
CA HIS A 281 -22.95 3.86 4.62
C HIS A 281 -22.97 4.50 3.24
N GLY A 282 -23.91 4.04 2.40
CA GLY A 282 -24.08 4.52 1.04
C GLY A 282 -23.28 3.75 0.02
N ALA A 283 -23.34 4.21 -1.24
CA ALA A 283 -22.67 3.57 -2.37
C ALA A 283 -22.09 4.59 -3.33
N VAL A 284 -21.02 4.21 -4.01
CA VAL A 284 -20.42 4.92 -5.13
C VAL A 284 -20.58 4.05 -6.36
N LEU A 285 -21.35 4.50 -7.34
CA LEU A 285 -21.61 3.74 -8.56
C LEU A 285 -20.75 4.29 -9.70
N TYR A 286 -19.85 3.47 -10.20
CA TYR A 286 -19.05 3.71 -11.39
C TYR A 286 -19.82 3.14 -12.59
N ASP A 287 -20.38 3.99 -13.41
CA ASP A 287 -21.23 3.60 -14.55
C ASP A 287 -22.28 2.53 -14.15
N GLY A 288 -22.97 2.77 -13.05
CA GLY A 288 -23.99 1.88 -12.48
C GLY A 288 -23.46 0.65 -11.73
N ARG A 289 -22.14 0.44 -11.65
CA ARG A 289 -21.51 -0.66 -10.88
C ARG A 289 -21.04 -0.15 -9.52
N ASP A 290 -21.26 -0.93 -8.48
CA ASP A 290 -20.79 -0.60 -7.13
C ASP A 290 -19.26 -0.66 -7.06
N LEU A 291 -18.63 0.51 -6.83
CA LEU A 291 -17.18 0.66 -6.77
C LEU A 291 -16.57 -0.18 -5.64
N TYR A 292 -17.22 -0.24 -4.48
CA TYR A 292 -16.66 -0.94 -3.32
C TYR A 292 -16.70 -2.45 -3.50
N ARG A 293 -17.78 -2.97 -4.08
CA ARG A 293 -17.92 -4.38 -4.41
C ARG A 293 -16.94 -4.82 -5.51
N ASP A 294 -16.87 -4.03 -6.58
CA ASP A 294 -16.08 -4.36 -7.78
C ASP A 294 -14.69 -3.69 -7.75
N TYR A 295 -14.22 -3.27 -6.57
CA TYR A 295 -13.01 -2.46 -6.39
C TYR A 295 -11.75 -3.08 -7.02
N ALA A 296 -11.61 -4.40 -6.97
CA ALA A 296 -10.44 -5.09 -7.50
C ALA A 296 -10.25 -4.84 -9.01
N GLU A 297 -11.34 -4.79 -9.77
CA GLU A 297 -11.35 -4.48 -11.20
C GLU A 297 -11.31 -2.97 -11.45
N LEU A 298 -12.25 -2.22 -10.84
CA LEU A 298 -12.50 -0.81 -11.19
C LEU A 298 -11.36 0.13 -10.78
N ARG A 299 -10.61 -0.21 -9.74
CA ARG A 299 -9.44 0.59 -9.30
C ARG A 299 -8.40 0.83 -10.39
N GLN A 300 -8.32 -0.04 -11.41
CA GLN A 300 -7.38 0.09 -12.51
C GLN A 300 -7.77 1.22 -13.47
N ARG A 301 -9.05 1.60 -13.45
CA ARG A 301 -9.65 2.65 -14.29
C ARG A 301 -9.70 4.00 -13.59
N ILE A 302 -9.21 4.08 -12.34
CA ILE A 302 -9.19 5.27 -11.50
C ILE A 302 -7.77 5.76 -11.36
N GLY A 303 -7.52 7.03 -11.68
CA GLY A 303 -6.28 7.74 -11.39
C GLY A 303 -6.46 8.66 -10.19
N LEU A 304 -5.47 8.73 -9.30
CA LEU A 304 -5.46 9.64 -8.15
C LEU A 304 -4.16 10.43 -8.10
N VAL A 305 -4.28 11.74 -8.22
CA VAL A 305 -3.18 12.69 -8.07
C VAL A 305 -3.29 13.32 -6.67
N PRO A 306 -2.37 13.02 -5.75
CA PRO A 306 -2.39 13.57 -4.40
C PRO A 306 -1.93 15.04 -4.38
N GLN A 307 -2.15 15.70 -3.24
CA GLN A 307 -1.76 17.08 -3.00
C GLN A 307 -0.25 17.29 -3.16
N ASP A 308 0.57 16.44 -2.53
CA ASP A 308 2.02 16.49 -2.66
C ASP A 308 2.48 15.92 -4.00
N ASP A 309 3.54 16.53 -4.57
CA ASP A 309 4.20 16.00 -5.77
C ASP A 309 5.05 14.78 -5.42
N ILE A 310 4.43 13.60 -5.49
CA ILE A 310 5.08 12.31 -5.18
C ILE A 310 5.94 11.88 -6.37
N LEU A 311 7.12 12.50 -6.53
CA LEU A 311 8.00 12.34 -7.68
C LEU A 311 9.46 12.09 -7.24
N HIS A 312 10.20 11.32 -8.05
CA HIS A 312 11.66 11.26 -7.94
C HIS A 312 12.27 12.53 -8.56
N SER A 313 12.42 13.58 -7.78
CA SER A 313 12.79 14.92 -8.23
C SER A 313 14.13 14.99 -8.99
N GLN A 314 15.04 14.05 -8.74
CA GLN A 314 16.35 13.97 -9.39
C GLN A 314 16.29 13.40 -10.81
N LEU A 315 15.26 12.64 -11.15
CA LEU A 315 15.11 12.06 -12.48
C LEU A 315 14.59 13.09 -13.49
N THR A 316 14.90 12.88 -14.77
CA THR A 316 14.24 13.62 -15.84
C THR A 316 12.79 13.14 -16.00
N VAL A 317 11.92 14.01 -16.53
CA VAL A 317 10.50 13.71 -16.77
C VAL A 317 10.35 12.38 -17.51
N HIS A 318 11.02 12.25 -18.66
CA HIS A 318 10.97 11.05 -19.49
C HIS A 318 11.43 9.78 -18.77
N ARG A 319 12.52 9.85 -17.97
CA ARG A 319 13.00 8.69 -17.19
C ARG A 319 12.03 8.29 -16.08
N ALA A 320 11.46 9.27 -15.35
CA ALA A 320 10.50 9.02 -14.29
C ALA A 320 9.26 8.30 -14.83
N LEU A 321 8.67 8.81 -15.92
CA LEU A 321 7.54 8.17 -16.60
C LEU A 321 7.90 6.80 -17.17
N GLY A 322 9.10 6.65 -17.75
CA GLY A 322 9.59 5.37 -18.28
C GLY A 322 9.74 4.28 -17.20
N TYR A 323 10.19 4.62 -15.99
CA TYR A 323 10.24 3.67 -14.87
C TYR A 323 8.84 3.34 -14.35
N ALA A 324 7.95 4.33 -14.26
CA ALA A 324 6.56 4.12 -13.87
C ALA A 324 5.82 3.21 -14.85
N ALA A 325 5.99 3.43 -16.14
CA ALA A 325 5.43 2.59 -17.19
C ALA A 325 5.92 1.13 -17.08
N ARG A 326 7.21 0.91 -16.77
CA ARG A 326 7.76 -0.44 -16.55
C ARG A 326 7.16 -1.16 -15.35
N LEU A 327 6.76 -0.43 -14.30
CA LEU A 327 6.17 -1.01 -13.09
C LEU A 327 4.66 -1.23 -13.20
N ARG A 328 3.98 -0.48 -14.10
CA ARG A 328 2.51 -0.50 -14.24
C ARG A 328 2.03 -1.41 -15.36
N PHE A 329 2.80 -1.53 -16.45
CA PHE A 329 2.41 -2.38 -17.59
C PHE A 329 2.89 -3.82 -17.43
N PRO A 330 2.21 -4.78 -18.07
CA PRO A 330 2.64 -6.17 -18.12
C PRO A 330 4.11 -6.32 -18.55
N GLU A 331 4.78 -7.35 -18.03
CA GLU A 331 6.19 -7.60 -18.33
C GLU A 331 6.42 -7.91 -19.83
N ASP A 332 5.41 -8.47 -20.50
CA ASP A 332 5.40 -8.81 -21.91
C ASP A 332 5.18 -7.60 -22.85
N THR A 333 4.94 -6.40 -22.32
CA THR A 333 4.83 -5.17 -23.12
C THR A 333 6.19 -4.79 -23.70
N ALA A 334 6.26 -4.57 -25.01
CA ALA A 334 7.51 -4.23 -25.68
C ALA A 334 8.05 -2.85 -25.21
N LYS A 335 9.38 -2.69 -25.28
CA LYS A 335 10.00 -1.40 -24.90
C LYS A 335 9.49 -0.26 -25.77
N ALA A 336 9.29 -0.49 -27.07
CA ALA A 336 8.79 0.51 -28.00
C ALA A 336 7.36 0.97 -27.66
N GLU A 337 6.46 0.04 -27.31
CA GLU A 337 5.07 0.33 -26.92
C GLU A 337 5.03 1.21 -25.65
N ARG A 338 5.84 0.84 -24.62
CA ARG A 338 5.94 1.65 -23.40
C ARG A 338 6.50 3.05 -23.67
N GLN A 339 7.50 3.14 -24.55
CA GLN A 339 8.10 4.41 -24.94
C GLN A 339 7.09 5.29 -25.67
N ALA A 340 6.40 4.75 -26.66
CA ALA A 340 5.35 5.45 -27.41
C ALA A 340 4.27 6.01 -26.48
N ARG A 341 3.83 5.23 -25.46
CA ARG A 341 2.86 5.70 -24.48
C ARG A 341 3.41 6.82 -23.60
N VAL A 342 4.67 6.74 -23.20
CA VAL A 342 5.32 7.82 -22.42
C VAL A 342 5.39 9.10 -23.26
N ASP A 343 5.77 9.01 -24.52
CA ASP A 343 5.89 10.17 -25.41
C ASP A 343 4.52 10.77 -25.73
N GLU A 344 3.48 9.95 -25.92
CA GLU A 344 2.08 10.36 -26.07
C GLU A 344 1.62 11.20 -24.85
N VAL A 345 1.80 10.72 -23.62
CA VAL A 345 1.40 11.42 -22.40
C VAL A 345 2.20 12.72 -22.19
N ILE A 346 3.49 12.71 -22.51
CA ILE A 346 4.34 13.91 -22.47
C ILE A 346 3.81 14.97 -23.42
N GLY A 347 3.39 14.56 -24.63
CA GLY A 347 2.77 15.44 -25.63
C GLY A 347 1.42 16.00 -25.18
N GLU A 348 0.53 15.12 -24.69
CA GLU A 348 -0.82 15.44 -24.18
C GLU A 348 -0.79 16.55 -23.10
N LEU A 349 0.23 16.54 -22.23
CA LEU A 349 0.36 17.51 -21.14
C LEU A 349 1.27 18.71 -21.47
N GLY A 350 1.73 18.83 -22.72
CA GLY A 350 2.59 19.95 -23.15
C GLY A 350 3.98 19.94 -22.50
N LEU A 351 4.51 18.76 -22.14
CA LEU A 351 5.81 18.59 -21.49
C LEU A 351 6.96 18.22 -22.45
N ALA A 352 6.72 18.20 -23.77
CA ALA A 352 7.68 17.74 -24.77
C ALA A 352 9.04 18.45 -24.68
N GLN A 353 9.04 19.79 -24.55
CA GLN A 353 10.26 20.60 -24.43
C GLN A 353 10.97 20.40 -23.05
N ARG A 354 10.32 19.79 -22.08
CA ARG A 354 10.82 19.57 -20.72
C ARG A 354 11.15 18.09 -20.44
N ALA A 355 10.94 17.21 -21.41
CA ALA A 355 11.10 15.76 -21.27
C ALA A 355 12.47 15.32 -20.72
N THR A 356 13.53 16.02 -21.12
CA THR A 356 14.92 15.75 -20.70
C THR A 356 15.36 16.52 -19.45
N GLN A 357 14.52 17.44 -18.93
CA GLN A 357 14.87 18.22 -17.76
C GLN A 357 14.63 17.43 -16.46
N PRO A 358 15.48 17.60 -15.43
CA PRO A 358 15.23 17.06 -14.11
C PRO A 358 13.99 17.68 -13.48
N ILE A 359 13.20 16.85 -12.80
CA ILE A 359 11.89 17.27 -12.24
C ILE A 359 12.05 18.40 -11.20
N HIS A 360 13.15 18.42 -10.43
CA HIS A 360 13.39 19.49 -9.45
C HIS A 360 13.59 20.88 -10.09
N SER A 361 13.98 20.96 -11.36
CA SER A 361 14.17 22.23 -12.08
C SER A 361 12.90 22.77 -12.72
N LEU A 362 11.80 22.04 -12.65
CA LEU A 362 10.50 22.44 -13.20
C LEU A 362 9.79 23.44 -12.28
N SER A 363 8.93 24.28 -12.87
CA SER A 363 7.99 25.10 -12.08
C SER A 363 6.95 24.24 -11.36
N GLY A 364 6.27 24.78 -10.35
CA GLY A 364 5.23 24.07 -9.60
C GLY A 364 4.15 23.47 -10.51
N GLY A 365 3.60 24.27 -11.42
CA GLY A 365 2.61 23.80 -12.39
C GLY A 365 3.12 22.73 -13.34
N GLN A 366 4.40 22.80 -13.77
CA GLN A 366 5.01 21.77 -14.60
C GLN A 366 5.21 20.47 -13.80
N ARG A 367 5.63 20.53 -12.52
CA ARG A 367 5.72 19.35 -11.66
C ARG A 367 4.36 18.70 -11.46
N LYS A 368 3.30 19.50 -11.26
CA LYS A 368 1.94 18.98 -11.15
C LYS A 368 1.50 18.25 -12.44
N ARG A 369 1.83 18.80 -13.62
CA ARG A 369 1.60 18.09 -14.89
C ARG A 369 2.33 16.76 -14.96
N VAL A 370 3.57 16.64 -14.44
CA VAL A 370 4.28 15.36 -14.34
C VAL A 370 3.57 14.39 -13.38
N SER A 371 3.02 14.89 -12.26
CA SER A 371 2.22 14.08 -11.34
C SER A 371 0.96 13.52 -12.01
N VAL A 372 0.27 14.35 -12.82
CA VAL A 372 -0.87 13.92 -13.65
C VAL A 372 -0.42 12.92 -14.72
N ALA A 373 0.72 13.18 -15.40
CA ALA A 373 1.28 12.29 -16.42
C ALA A 373 1.49 10.86 -15.91
N LEU A 374 1.94 10.71 -14.68
CA LEU A 374 2.11 9.39 -14.09
C LEU A 374 0.80 8.60 -13.99
N GLU A 375 -0.31 9.26 -13.68
CA GLU A 375 -1.61 8.58 -13.63
C GLU A 375 -2.17 8.32 -15.02
N LEU A 376 -1.96 9.24 -15.98
CA LEU A 376 -2.44 9.08 -17.36
C LEU A 376 -1.76 7.94 -18.14
N LEU A 377 -0.63 7.40 -17.67
CA LEU A 377 0.03 6.26 -18.32
C LEU A 377 -0.93 5.09 -18.55
N THR A 378 -1.79 4.78 -17.58
CA THR A 378 -2.75 3.67 -17.63
C THR A 378 -4.09 4.04 -18.26
N LYS A 379 -4.24 5.20 -18.86
CA LYS A 379 -5.49 5.70 -19.48
C LYS A 379 -6.71 5.63 -18.55
N PRO A 380 -6.66 6.20 -17.33
CA PRO A 380 -7.81 6.13 -16.43
C PRO A 380 -9.00 6.90 -17.04
N SER A 381 -10.19 6.36 -16.88
CA SER A 381 -11.45 7.00 -17.29
C SER A 381 -11.92 8.03 -16.28
N LEU A 382 -11.58 7.82 -15.02
CA LEU A 382 -11.94 8.67 -13.89
C LEU A 382 -10.68 9.15 -13.19
N LEU A 383 -10.51 10.47 -13.11
CA LEU A 383 -9.32 11.11 -12.54
C LEU A 383 -9.70 11.97 -11.34
N PHE A 384 -9.13 11.65 -10.19
CA PHE A 384 -9.25 12.42 -8.96
C PHE A 384 -7.99 13.22 -8.68
N LEU A 385 -8.14 14.48 -8.26
CA LEU A 385 -7.03 15.33 -7.86
C LEU A 385 -7.32 15.99 -6.51
N ASP A 386 -6.37 15.83 -5.59
CA ASP A 386 -6.42 16.49 -4.28
C ASP A 386 -5.56 17.74 -4.32
N GLU A 387 -6.20 18.90 -4.22
CA GLU A 387 -5.58 20.23 -4.22
C GLU A 387 -4.47 20.43 -5.27
N PRO A 388 -4.74 20.19 -6.57
CA PRO A 388 -3.69 20.19 -7.59
C PRO A 388 -3.06 21.57 -7.82
N THR A 389 -3.67 22.64 -7.33
CA THR A 389 -3.22 24.02 -7.51
C THR A 389 -2.68 24.63 -6.21
N SER A 390 -2.59 23.86 -5.14
CA SER A 390 -2.08 24.33 -3.85
C SER A 390 -0.63 24.82 -3.97
N GLY A 391 -0.35 26.03 -3.47
CA GLY A 391 0.98 26.64 -3.51
C GLY A 391 1.43 27.16 -4.88
N LEU A 392 0.54 27.21 -5.87
CA LEU A 392 0.81 27.80 -7.18
C LEU A 392 0.41 29.28 -7.20
N ASP A 393 1.07 30.06 -8.04
CA ASP A 393 0.62 31.42 -8.36
C ASP A 393 -0.69 31.39 -9.20
N PRO A 394 -1.47 32.51 -9.25
CA PRO A 394 -2.75 32.52 -9.95
C PRO A 394 -2.68 32.15 -11.43
N GLY A 395 -1.59 32.48 -12.11
CA GLY A 395 -1.39 32.13 -13.51
C GLY A 395 -1.15 30.65 -13.74
N MET A 396 -0.37 30.02 -12.85
CA MET A 396 -0.16 28.58 -12.86
C MET A 396 -1.40 27.80 -12.44
N ASP A 397 -2.15 28.27 -11.44
CA ASP A 397 -3.45 27.72 -11.03
C ASP A 397 -4.37 27.60 -12.25
N ARG A 398 -4.61 28.73 -12.93
CA ARG A 398 -5.45 28.78 -14.14
C ARG A 398 -4.95 27.84 -15.22
N SER A 399 -3.64 27.78 -15.45
CA SER A 399 -3.02 26.88 -16.45
C SER A 399 -3.25 25.39 -16.13
N VAL A 400 -3.19 25.00 -14.85
CA VAL A 400 -3.50 23.62 -14.41
C VAL A 400 -4.98 23.31 -14.57
N MET A 401 -5.88 24.24 -14.18
CA MET A 401 -7.32 24.02 -14.32
C MET A 401 -7.75 23.90 -15.79
N HIS A 402 -7.20 24.74 -16.69
CA HIS A 402 -7.45 24.61 -18.14
C HIS A 402 -6.90 23.28 -18.71
N MET A 403 -5.75 22.80 -18.24
CA MET A 403 -5.24 21.48 -18.62
C MET A 403 -6.23 20.38 -18.19
N LEU A 404 -6.77 20.46 -16.96
CA LEU A 404 -7.76 19.48 -16.47
C LEU A 404 -9.07 19.56 -17.24
N ARG A 405 -9.51 20.78 -17.68
CA ARG A 405 -10.63 20.94 -18.58
C ARG A 405 -10.38 20.21 -19.90
N GLY A 406 -9.19 20.41 -20.50
CA GLY A 406 -8.82 19.70 -21.72
C GLY A 406 -8.88 18.18 -21.58
N LEU A 407 -8.44 17.63 -20.43
CA LEU A 407 -8.57 16.18 -20.16
C LEU A 407 -10.03 15.72 -20.08
N ALA A 408 -10.93 16.57 -19.58
CA ALA A 408 -12.35 16.26 -19.56
C ALA A 408 -12.97 16.36 -20.97
N ASP A 409 -12.57 17.34 -21.76
CA ASP A 409 -12.99 17.49 -23.15
C ASP A 409 -12.51 16.31 -24.02
N ASP A 410 -11.32 15.74 -23.70
CA ASP A 410 -10.78 14.53 -24.34
C ASP A 410 -11.48 13.24 -23.92
N GLY A 411 -12.55 13.33 -23.14
CA GLY A 411 -13.44 12.21 -22.83
C GLY A 411 -13.34 11.65 -21.39
N ARG A 412 -12.49 12.20 -20.51
CA ARG A 412 -12.35 11.72 -19.13
C ARG A 412 -13.31 12.41 -18.17
N THR A 413 -13.68 11.74 -17.09
CA THR A 413 -14.39 12.38 -15.99
C THR A 413 -13.37 12.78 -14.93
N VAL A 414 -13.32 14.08 -14.61
CA VAL A 414 -12.30 14.68 -13.73
C VAL A 414 -12.94 15.29 -12.50
N ILE A 415 -12.47 14.91 -11.31
CA ILE A 415 -12.95 15.43 -10.03
C ILE A 415 -11.79 16.08 -9.29
N VAL A 416 -11.90 17.38 -9.02
CA VAL A 416 -10.86 18.19 -8.38
C VAL A 416 -11.34 18.66 -7.02
N VAL A 417 -10.66 18.28 -5.97
CA VAL A 417 -10.81 18.88 -4.64
C VAL A 417 -9.89 20.08 -4.56
N THR A 418 -10.41 21.27 -4.30
CA THR A 418 -9.60 22.48 -4.23
C THR A 418 -10.13 23.46 -3.18
N HIS A 419 -9.25 24.33 -2.71
CA HIS A 419 -9.61 25.52 -1.95
C HIS A 419 -9.45 26.80 -2.80
N SER A 420 -8.89 26.68 -4.01
CA SER A 420 -8.80 27.80 -4.95
C SER A 420 -10.13 28.01 -5.65
N VAL A 421 -10.56 29.25 -5.65
CA VAL A 421 -11.81 29.69 -6.29
C VAL A 421 -11.57 30.47 -7.57
N LEU A 422 -10.30 30.66 -7.98
CA LEU A 422 -9.89 31.53 -9.07
C LEU A 422 -10.31 31.05 -10.46
N SER A 423 -10.48 29.72 -10.61
CA SER A 423 -10.74 29.11 -11.91
C SER A 423 -11.89 28.10 -11.86
N LEU A 424 -12.90 28.37 -11.02
CA LEU A 424 -14.11 27.56 -10.95
C LEU A 424 -15.00 27.69 -12.19
N ASP A 425 -14.86 28.77 -12.92
CA ASP A 425 -15.55 29.08 -14.16
C ASP A 425 -15.30 28.07 -15.30
N VAL A 426 -14.16 27.34 -15.24
CA VAL A 426 -13.86 26.30 -16.24
C VAL A 426 -14.50 24.94 -15.91
N CYS A 427 -15.15 24.79 -14.74
CA CYS A 427 -15.78 23.56 -14.30
C CYS A 427 -17.23 23.46 -14.76
N ASP A 428 -17.68 22.26 -15.13
CA ASP A 428 -19.08 22.00 -15.48
C ASP A 428 -20.00 22.02 -14.27
N ARG A 429 -19.47 21.54 -13.13
CA ARG A 429 -20.22 21.45 -11.86
C ARG A 429 -19.33 21.82 -10.69
N LEU A 430 -19.98 22.37 -9.69
CA LEU A 430 -19.39 22.72 -8.41
C LEU A 430 -20.15 22.03 -7.29
N LEU A 431 -19.43 21.32 -6.41
CA LEU A 431 -19.91 20.77 -5.17
C LEU A 431 -19.34 21.59 -4.01
N VAL A 432 -20.19 22.21 -3.22
CA VAL A 432 -19.78 22.93 -2.00
C VAL A 432 -20.17 22.10 -0.78
N LEU A 433 -19.18 21.73 0.03
CA LEU A 433 -19.38 21.05 1.31
C LEU A 433 -19.42 22.08 2.45
N ALA A 434 -20.46 22.00 3.28
CA ALA A 434 -20.55 22.72 4.54
C ALA A 434 -19.80 21.97 5.65
N PRO A 435 -19.51 22.65 6.79
CA PRO A 435 -19.03 21.97 8.00
C PRO A 435 -19.96 20.81 8.40
N GLY A 436 -19.36 19.69 8.84
CA GLY A 436 -20.11 18.45 9.12
C GLY A 436 -20.33 17.54 7.92
N GLY A 437 -19.73 17.84 6.76
CA GLY A 437 -19.70 16.95 5.61
C GLY A 437 -21.02 16.84 4.86
N ARG A 438 -21.83 17.90 4.84
CA ARG A 438 -23.11 17.98 4.15
C ARG A 438 -23.04 18.83 2.90
N ILE A 439 -23.84 18.55 1.88
CA ILE A 439 -23.89 19.34 0.64
C ILE A 439 -24.60 20.67 0.89
N ALA A 440 -23.86 21.78 0.74
CA ALA A 440 -24.40 23.13 0.76
C ALA A 440 -24.87 23.61 -0.62
N TYR A 441 -24.24 23.08 -1.68
CA TYR A 441 -24.60 23.39 -3.07
C TYR A 441 -24.04 22.34 -4.02
N TYR A 442 -24.81 22.01 -5.04
CA TYR A 442 -24.37 21.26 -6.21
C TYR A 442 -25.04 21.82 -7.46
N GLY A 443 -24.27 22.22 -8.47
CA GLY A 443 -24.78 22.82 -9.70
C GLY A 443 -23.70 23.55 -10.49
N PRO A 444 -24.09 24.36 -11.51
CA PRO A 444 -23.15 25.19 -12.25
C PRO A 444 -22.46 26.22 -11.36
N PRO A 445 -21.15 26.51 -11.56
CA PRO A 445 -20.42 27.50 -10.75
C PRO A 445 -21.04 28.90 -10.74
N GLU A 446 -21.62 29.35 -11.87
CA GLU A 446 -22.20 30.70 -12.03
C GLU A 446 -23.45 30.92 -11.16
N GLU A 447 -24.18 29.86 -10.82
CA GLU A 447 -25.38 29.95 -10.00
C GLU A 447 -25.06 29.92 -8.49
N ALA A 448 -23.85 29.47 -8.09
CA ALA A 448 -23.51 29.21 -6.71
C ALA A 448 -23.47 30.46 -5.83
N LEU A 449 -22.73 31.50 -6.22
CA LEU A 449 -22.65 32.75 -5.45
C LEU A 449 -24.01 33.41 -5.32
N ARG A 450 -24.83 33.42 -6.41
CA ARG A 450 -26.20 33.93 -6.38
C ARG A 450 -27.07 33.16 -5.40
N PHE A 451 -26.93 31.83 -5.37
CA PHE A 451 -27.67 30.99 -4.42
C PHE A 451 -27.33 31.30 -2.96
N PHE A 452 -26.05 31.55 -2.65
CA PHE A 452 -25.63 31.91 -1.31
C PHE A 452 -25.94 33.36 -0.93
N GLY A 453 -26.21 34.24 -1.91
CA GLY A 453 -26.49 35.64 -1.72
C GLY A 453 -25.22 36.51 -1.56
N PHE A 454 -24.07 36.00 -2.05
CA PHE A 454 -22.78 36.70 -2.02
C PHE A 454 -22.33 37.14 -3.43
N THR A 455 -21.44 38.10 -3.48
CA THR A 455 -20.82 38.55 -4.73
C THR A 455 -19.44 37.93 -4.96
N GLN A 456 -18.78 37.51 -3.90
CA GLN A 456 -17.44 36.98 -3.95
C GLN A 456 -17.32 35.72 -3.09
N TRP A 457 -16.43 34.78 -3.48
CA TRP A 457 -16.19 33.52 -2.77
C TRP A 457 -15.61 33.69 -1.35
N PRO A 458 -14.68 34.65 -1.10
CA PRO A 458 -14.17 34.84 0.28
C PRO A 458 -15.30 35.13 1.27
N GLU A 459 -16.27 36.01 0.92
CA GLU A 459 -17.42 36.30 1.77
C GLU A 459 -18.27 35.08 2.08
N ALA A 460 -18.46 34.20 1.09
CA ALA A 460 -19.20 32.96 1.27
C ALA A 460 -18.48 32.00 2.21
N PHE A 461 -17.16 31.86 2.10
CA PHE A 461 -16.38 30.98 2.99
C PHE A 461 -16.27 31.52 4.40
N GLU A 462 -16.10 32.83 4.59
CA GLU A 462 -16.16 33.45 5.92
C GLU A 462 -17.53 33.23 6.57
N ALA A 463 -18.61 33.32 5.81
CA ALA A 463 -19.96 33.04 6.30
C ALA A 463 -20.12 31.56 6.71
N PHE A 464 -19.51 30.60 6.00
CA PHE A 464 -19.54 29.18 6.40
C PHE A 464 -18.81 28.91 7.71
N GLU A 465 -17.78 29.69 8.04
CA GLU A 465 -17.02 29.57 9.28
C GLU A 465 -17.65 30.36 10.44
N ALA A 466 -18.14 31.56 10.16
CA ALA A 466 -18.70 32.47 11.17
C ALA A 466 -20.12 32.08 11.60
N ASP A 467 -20.96 31.61 10.67
CA ASP A 467 -22.37 31.27 10.94
C ASP A 467 -22.56 29.75 11.05
N SER A 468 -22.08 29.19 12.14
CA SER A 468 -22.23 27.77 12.44
C SER A 468 -23.68 27.32 12.74
N VAL A 469 -24.60 28.28 12.96
CA VAL A 469 -26.01 28.03 13.28
C VAL A 469 -26.84 27.85 12.01
N ARG A 470 -26.44 28.47 10.92
CA ARG A 470 -27.17 28.43 9.65
C ARG A 470 -27.08 27.05 9.00
N ASP A 471 -28.23 26.42 8.76
CA ASP A 471 -28.30 25.14 8.06
C ASP A 471 -28.21 25.32 6.54
N TRP A 472 -26.98 25.51 6.06
CA TRP A 472 -26.67 25.65 4.64
C TRP A 472 -27.17 24.45 3.81
N ALA A 473 -27.01 23.25 4.36
CA ALA A 473 -27.45 22.02 3.68
C ALA A 473 -28.96 21.90 3.60
N GLY A 474 -29.68 22.26 4.68
CA GLY A 474 -31.15 22.28 4.68
C GLY A 474 -31.71 23.29 3.70
N GLN A 475 -31.08 24.48 3.59
CA GLN A 475 -31.46 25.50 2.59
C GLN A 475 -31.30 24.97 1.16
N TYR A 476 -30.18 24.28 0.88
CA TYR A 476 -29.96 23.69 -0.45
C TYR A 476 -30.98 22.57 -0.74
N ARG A 477 -31.22 21.65 0.20
CA ARG A 477 -32.21 20.57 0.03
C ARG A 477 -33.63 21.08 -0.24
N ALA A 478 -34.01 22.19 0.36
CA ALA A 478 -35.32 22.82 0.15
C ALA A 478 -35.40 23.59 -1.18
N SER A 479 -34.28 23.87 -1.85
CA SER A 479 -34.22 24.69 -3.04
C SER A 479 -34.70 23.99 -4.30
N PRO A 480 -35.18 24.74 -5.33
CA PRO A 480 -35.45 24.18 -6.65
C PRO A 480 -34.22 23.57 -7.33
N LEU A 481 -33.02 24.08 -7.00
CA LEU A 481 -31.75 23.62 -7.57
C LEU A 481 -31.43 22.18 -7.17
N HIS A 482 -31.67 21.80 -5.91
CA HIS A 482 -31.52 20.43 -5.45
C HIS A 482 -32.38 19.46 -6.28
N ARG A 483 -33.66 19.82 -6.49
CA ARG A 483 -34.57 19.00 -7.31
C ARG A 483 -34.11 18.91 -8.77
N ARG A 484 -33.53 19.99 -9.30
CA ARG A 484 -33.07 20.06 -10.69
C ARG A 484 -31.79 19.25 -10.91
N TYR A 485 -30.82 19.29 -9.99
CA TYR A 485 -29.49 18.75 -10.19
C TYR A 485 -29.22 17.43 -9.46
N ILE A 486 -29.96 17.09 -8.42
CA ILE A 486 -29.78 15.83 -7.65
C ILE A 486 -31.03 14.92 -7.75
N ALA A 487 -32.21 15.43 -7.41
CA ALA A 487 -33.41 14.58 -7.31
C ALA A 487 -33.97 14.12 -8.67
N GLY A 488 -33.67 14.84 -9.77
CA GLY A 488 -34.13 14.50 -11.12
C GLY A 488 -33.42 13.29 -11.74
N ASP A 489 -32.27 12.91 -11.22
CA ASP A 489 -31.37 11.89 -11.82
C ASP A 489 -31.18 10.65 -10.93
N SER A 490 -31.89 10.57 -9.81
CA SER A 490 -31.77 9.44 -8.87
C SER A 490 -32.31 8.13 -9.44
N ARG A 491 -31.46 7.37 -10.10
CA ARG A 491 -31.72 5.98 -10.47
C ARG A 491 -31.64 5.13 -9.20
N GLN A 492 -32.75 4.49 -8.84
CA GLN A 492 -32.79 3.60 -7.66
C GLN A 492 -31.78 2.46 -7.79
N PRO A 493 -30.91 2.22 -6.79
CA PRO A 493 -30.08 1.05 -6.77
C PRO A 493 -30.96 -0.19 -6.58
N ARG A 494 -30.93 -1.11 -7.53
CA ARG A 494 -31.47 -2.45 -7.27
C ARG A 494 -30.43 -3.21 -6.45
N HIS A 495 -30.75 -3.47 -5.20
CA HIS A 495 -29.98 -4.37 -4.35
C HIS A 495 -29.89 -5.74 -5.00
N ALA A 496 -28.70 -6.13 -5.47
CA ALA A 496 -28.41 -7.50 -5.82
C ALA A 496 -28.04 -8.27 -4.53
N PRO A 497 -28.51 -9.50 -4.35
CA PRO A 497 -28.16 -10.29 -3.16
C PRO A 497 -26.65 -10.56 -3.10
N GLU A 498 -26.10 -10.48 -1.89
CA GLU A 498 -24.71 -10.72 -1.58
C GLU A 498 -24.33 -12.17 -1.95
N ALA A 499 -23.35 -12.34 -2.84
CA ALA A 499 -22.91 -13.67 -3.26
C ALA A 499 -21.86 -14.25 -2.30
N PRO A 500 -21.85 -15.57 -2.06
CA PRO A 500 -20.82 -16.20 -1.23
C PRO A 500 -19.44 -16.04 -1.86
N ARG A 501 -18.46 -15.60 -1.06
CA ARG A 501 -17.07 -15.38 -1.47
C ARG A 501 -16.38 -16.72 -1.70
N GLY A 502 -16.20 -17.11 -2.97
CA GLY A 502 -15.29 -18.19 -3.36
C GLY A 502 -13.82 -17.75 -3.22
N PRO A 503 -12.85 -18.67 -3.32
CA PRO A 503 -11.42 -18.34 -3.25
C PRO A 503 -11.05 -17.39 -4.39
N VAL A 504 -10.69 -16.16 -4.01
CA VAL A 504 -10.32 -15.07 -4.90
C VAL A 504 -8.90 -15.32 -5.41
N ALA A 505 -8.73 -15.53 -6.72
CA ALA A 505 -7.41 -15.57 -7.33
C ALA A 505 -6.84 -14.14 -7.39
N ALA A 506 -5.76 -13.89 -6.67
CA ALA A 506 -5.07 -12.60 -6.75
C ALA A 506 -4.43 -12.43 -8.15
N PRO A 507 -4.56 -11.24 -8.79
CA PRO A 507 -3.85 -10.94 -10.04
C PRO A 507 -2.36 -11.24 -9.91
N LYS A 508 -1.75 -11.79 -10.95
CA LYS A 508 -0.34 -12.17 -10.91
C LYS A 508 0.52 -10.91 -11.05
N ALA A 509 1.05 -10.42 -9.94
CA ALA A 509 2.02 -9.32 -9.97
C ALA A 509 3.19 -9.62 -10.94
N GLN A 510 3.84 -8.58 -11.48
CA GLN A 510 5.08 -8.74 -12.23
C GLN A 510 6.08 -9.63 -11.50
N SER A 511 6.94 -10.34 -12.25
CA SER A 511 7.96 -11.18 -11.64
C SER A 511 8.81 -10.38 -10.63
N TRP A 512 9.09 -10.99 -9.49
CA TRP A 512 9.89 -10.36 -8.44
C TRP A 512 11.24 -9.85 -8.98
N GLY A 513 11.88 -10.63 -9.85
CA GLY A 513 13.15 -10.28 -10.49
C GLY A 513 13.03 -9.10 -11.45
N GLY A 514 11.93 -9.00 -12.21
CA GLY A 514 11.63 -7.88 -13.11
C GLY A 514 11.44 -6.59 -12.35
N GLN A 515 10.64 -6.62 -11.27
CA GLN A 515 10.46 -5.48 -10.36
C GLN A 515 11.78 -5.08 -9.72
N LEU A 516 12.53 -6.02 -9.14
CA LEU A 516 13.83 -5.76 -8.51
C LEU A 516 14.79 -5.06 -9.47
N ARG A 517 14.96 -5.59 -10.69
CA ARG A 517 15.85 -4.99 -11.70
C ARG A 517 15.44 -3.58 -12.09
N THR A 518 14.13 -3.32 -12.22
CA THR A 518 13.61 -1.99 -12.55
C THR A 518 13.85 -1.01 -11.41
N LEU A 519 13.59 -1.42 -10.16
CA LEU A 519 13.80 -0.61 -8.96
C LEU A 519 15.27 -0.30 -8.73
N MET A 520 16.16 -1.29 -8.90
CA MET A 520 17.62 -1.07 -8.79
C MET A 520 18.09 -0.04 -9.82
N ARG A 521 17.67 -0.16 -11.08
CA ARG A 521 18.06 0.80 -12.14
C ARG A 521 17.51 2.19 -11.88
N ARG A 522 16.25 2.30 -11.43
CA ARG A 522 15.63 3.57 -11.06
C ARG A 522 16.38 4.22 -9.90
N TYR A 523 16.64 3.44 -8.87
CA TYR A 523 17.35 3.94 -7.69
C TYR A 523 18.77 4.37 -8.00
N ALA A 524 19.54 3.57 -8.73
CA ALA A 524 20.87 3.94 -9.17
C ALA A 524 20.87 5.21 -10.05
N ALA A 525 19.86 5.36 -10.94
CA ALA A 525 19.71 6.56 -11.74
C ALA A 525 19.35 7.80 -10.92
N ALA A 526 18.50 7.67 -9.89
CA ALA A 526 18.16 8.76 -8.98
C ALA A 526 19.37 9.16 -8.13
N LEU A 527 20.12 8.19 -7.62
CA LEU A 527 21.32 8.40 -6.81
C LEU A 527 22.43 9.09 -7.63
N SER A 528 22.67 8.64 -8.87
CA SER A 528 23.70 9.23 -9.75
C SER A 528 23.34 10.64 -10.24
N ALA A 529 22.09 11.04 -10.15
CA ALA A 529 21.65 12.39 -10.51
C ALA A 529 21.78 13.41 -9.37
N ASP A 530 21.92 12.96 -8.13
CA ASP A 530 22.08 13.82 -6.95
C ASP A 530 23.57 14.16 -6.72
N ARG A 531 24.04 15.25 -7.35
CA ARG A 531 25.45 15.66 -7.32
C ARG A 531 25.94 15.95 -5.90
N THR A 532 25.13 16.60 -5.07
CA THR A 532 25.51 16.95 -3.70
C THR A 532 25.70 15.71 -2.87
N PHE A 533 24.78 14.76 -2.96
CA PHE A 533 24.89 13.49 -2.27
C PHE A 533 26.10 12.68 -2.75
N LEU A 534 26.36 12.65 -4.07
CA LEU A 534 27.54 11.97 -4.64
C LEU A 534 28.85 12.55 -4.12
N ILE A 535 28.98 13.88 -4.05
CA ILE A 535 30.22 14.53 -3.54
C ILE A 535 30.45 14.11 -2.08
N ILE A 536 29.43 14.18 -1.23
CA ILE A 536 29.54 13.77 0.19
C ILE A 536 29.86 12.28 0.29
N MET A 537 29.20 11.45 -0.49
CA MET A 537 29.38 10.01 -0.51
C MET A 537 30.79 9.59 -0.91
N VAL A 538 31.40 10.31 -1.84
CA VAL A 538 32.80 10.07 -2.26
C VAL A 538 33.79 10.68 -1.26
N ALA A 539 33.56 11.91 -0.80
CA ALA A 539 34.51 12.62 0.07
C ALA A 539 34.65 11.99 1.46
N LEU A 540 33.52 11.50 2.05
CA LEU A 540 33.50 11.03 3.42
C LEU A 540 34.48 9.88 3.72
N PRO A 541 34.57 8.79 2.92
CA PRO A 541 35.53 7.73 3.17
C PRO A 541 36.98 8.18 3.02
N PHE A 542 37.28 9.14 2.13
CA PHE A 542 38.64 9.72 2.00
C PHE A 542 39.00 10.56 3.22
N VAL A 543 38.13 11.42 3.70
CA VAL A 543 38.35 12.26 4.89
C VAL A 543 38.58 11.39 6.12
N MET A 544 37.68 10.43 6.36
CA MET A 544 37.78 9.52 7.51
C MET A 544 39.02 8.60 7.40
N GLY A 545 39.33 8.14 6.19
CA GLY A 545 40.57 7.37 5.92
C GLY A 545 41.84 8.19 6.18
N ALA A 546 41.89 9.42 5.70
CA ALA A 546 43.03 10.32 5.96
C ALA A 546 43.19 10.59 7.46
N MET A 547 42.09 10.76 8.22
CA MET A 547 42.17 10.89 9.69
C MET A 547 42.70 9.62 10.34
N ALA A 548 42.24 8.44 9.92
CA ALA A 548 42.73 7.16 10.42
C ALA A 548 44.25 7.01 10.11
N HIS A 549 44.69 7.39 8.90
CA HIS A 549 46.08 7.36 8.49
C HIS A 549 46.96 8.29 9.33
N ALA A 550 46.50 9.53 9.56
CA ALA A 550 47.20 10.50 10.40
C ALA A 550 47.42 10.00 11.82
N LEU A 551 46.45 9.28 12.38
CA LEU A 551 46.55 8.68 13.72
C LEU A 551 47.39 7.38 13.73
N ALA A 552 47.32 6.58 12.66
CA ALA A 552 48.09 5.35 12.54
C ALA A 552 49.61 5.61 12.40
N GLY A 553 50.00 6.71 11.74
CA GLY A 553 51.38 7.03 11.45
C GLY A 553 52.03 5.99 10.54
N ARG A 554 53.34 5.71 10.72
CA ARG A 554 54.05 4.72 9.91
C ARG A 554 53.87 3.28 10.36
N SER A 555 53.45 3.07 11.63
CA SER A 555 53.22 1.75 12.20
C SER A 555 52.23 1.88 13.36
N LEU A 556 51.41 0.84 13.56
CA LEU A 556 50.49 0.76 14.70
C LEU A 556 51.30 0.51 15.97
N THR A 557 51.37 1.53 16.82
CA THR A 557 52.09 1.51 18.13
C THR A 557 51.04 1.41 19.25
N ARG A 558 51.56 1.36 20.52
CA ARG A 558 50.73 1.32 21.71
C ARG A 558 49.70 2.45 21.76
N ASP A 559 50.09 3.66 21.36
CA ASP A 559 49.24 4.85 21.49
C ASP A 559 48.38 5.11 20.24
N SER A 560 48.79 4.59 19.07
CA SER A 560 48.14 4.86 17.80
C SER A 560 47.15 3.76 17.34
N ALA A 561 47.40 2.50 17.73
CA ALA A 561 46.62 1.37 17.21
C ALA A 561 45.13 1.46 17.54
N LEU A 562 44.76 1.65 18.80
CA LEU A 562 43.39 1.72 19.24
C LEU A 562 42.64 2.93 18.61
N ASN A 563 43.35 4.09 18.55
CA ASN A 563 42.76 5.31 17.98
C ASN A 563 42.52 5.19 16.48
N ALA A 564 43.46 4.58 15.73
CA ALA A 564 43.29 4.37 14.30
C ALA A 564 42.15 3.40 14.01
N LEU A 565 42.03 2.28 14.74
CA LEU A 565 40.92 1.34 14.63
C LEU A 565 39.58 1.97 15.00
N LEU A 566 39.55 2.82 16.04
CA LEU A 566 38.36 3.57 16.41
C LEU A 566 37.87 4.49 15.29
N ILE A 567 38.78 5.24 14.64
CA ILE A 567 38.40 6.10 13.53
C ILE A 567 37.90 5.31 12.32
N LEU A 568 38.47 4.12 12.03
CA LEU A 568 37.95 3.22 11.00
C LEU A 568 36.52 2.75 11.36
N CYS A 569 36.25 2.40 12.63
CA CYS A 569 34.91 2.09 13.09
C CYS A 569 33.94 3.26 12.89
N VAL A 570 34.32 4.45 13.34
CA VAL A 570 33.50 5.67 13.22
C VAL A 570 33.23 6.00 11.75
N GLY A 571 34.28 5.94 10.91
CA GLY A 571 34.18 6.13 9.48
C GLY A 571 33.23 5.14 8.81
N ALA A 572 33.31 3.86 9.17
CA ALA A 572 32.44 2.82 8.66
C ALA A 572 30.96 3.04 9.07
N VAL A 573 30.74 3.39 10.33
CA VAL A 573 29.39 3.67 10.86
C VAL A 573 28.80 4.90 10.18
N LEU A 574 29.55 6.00 10.09
CA LEU A 574 29.05 7.24 9.47
C LEU A 574 28.79 7.03 7.98
N THR A 575 29.68 6.40 7.23
CA THR A 575 29.47 6.15 5.80
C THR A 575 28.26 5.25 5.57
N GLY A 576 28.15 4.15 6.30
CA GLY A 576 27.03 3.22 6.14
C GLY A 576 25.68 3.83 6.54
N ALA A 577 25.59 4.40 7.74
CA ALA A 577 24.34 4.94 8.26
C ALA A 577 23.88 6.20 7.51
N ALA A 578 24.80 7.12 7.14
CA ALA A 578 24.45 8.34 6.40
C ALA A 578 23.84 8.05 5.04
N ASN A 579 24.33 7.01 4.33
CA ASN A 579 23.78 6.59 3.05
C ASN A 579 22.31 6.16 3.12
N ALA A 580 21.86 5.66 4.29
CA ALA A 580 20.60 4.93 4.40
C ALA A 580 19.54 5.63 5.27
N VAL A 581 19.94 6.51 6.18
CA VAL A 581 19.06 7.02 7.24
C VAL A 581 17.86 7.85 6.73
N ARG A 582 17.93 8.41 5.52
CA ARG A 582 16.86 9.20 4.90
C ARG A 582 16.07 8.44 3.83
N GLU A 583 16.56 7.29 3.36
CA GLU A 583 16.10 6.68 2.12
C GLU A 583 14.65 6.19 2.14
N LEU A 584 14.22 5.53 3.22
CA LEU A 584 12.86 5.02 3.31
C LEU A 584 11.85 6.09 3.72
N VAL A 585 12.25 7.08 4.51
CA VAL A 585 11.36 8.19 4.90
C VAL A 585 11.12 9.14 3.73
N LYS A 586 12.15 9.46 2.94
CA LYS A 586 12.07 10.32 1.75
C LYS A 586 11.17 9.73 0.65
N GLU A 587 11.24 8.43 0.42
CA GLU A 587 10.44 7.75 -0.61
C GLU A 587 9.14 7.13 -0.07
N ARG A 588 8.75 7.40 1.15
CA ARG A 588 7.60 6.75 1.81
C ARG A 588 6.30 6.89 1.02
N THR A 589 5.99 8.08 0.57
CA THR A 589 4.77 8.38 -0.20
C THR A 589 4.80 7.72 -1.58
N ILE A 590 5.97 7.74 -2.24
CA ILE A 590 6.18 7.03 -3.52
C ILE A 590 5.96 5.53 -3.33
N TYR A 591 6.56 4.93 -2.29
CA TYR A 591 6.40 3.51 -1.97
C TYR A 591 4.93 3.14 -1.72
N GLN A 592 4.20 3.93 -0.92
CA GLN A 592 2.79 3.68 -0.63
C GLN A 592 1.93 3.72 -1.89
N ARG A 593 2.14 4.69 -2.77
CA ARG A 593 1.46 4.81 -4.06
C ARG A 593 1.76 3.61 -4.98
N GLU A 594 3.03 3.24 -5.13
CA GLU A 594 3.44 2.11 -5.97
C GLU A 594 3.01 0.76 -5.38
N ARG A 595 2.96 0.66 -4.05
CA ARG A 595 2.45 -0.53 -3.36
C ARG A 595 0.97 -0.76 -3.67
N ALA A 596 0.17 0.32 -3.78
CA ALA A 596 -1.24 0.25 -4.16
C ALA A 596 -1.45 -0.37 -5.55
N VAL A 597 -0.51 -0.21 -6.46
CA VAL A 597 -0.57 -0.78 -7.83
C VAL A 597 0.21 -2.09 -7.98
N GLY A 598 0.56 -2.78 -6.87
CA GLY A 598 1.11 -4.14 -6.92
C GLY A 598 2.62 -4.27 -6.74
N LEU A 599 3.33 -3.22 -6.31
CA LEU A 599 4.77 -3.30 -6.03
C LEU A 599 5.07 -4.31 -4.91
N SER A 600 6.06 -5.21 -5.13
CA SER A 600 6.53 -6.15 -4.12
C SER A 600 7.35 -5.43 -3.04
N ARG A 601 6.97 -5.63 -1.75
CA ARG A 601 7.70 -5.07 -0.59
C ARG A 601 9.14 -5.58 -0.54
N SER A 602 9.34 -6.86 -0.77
CA SER A 602 10.66 -7.49 -0.72
C SER A 602 11.54 -7.02 -1.88
N ALA A 603 11.00 -6.83 -3.09
CA ALA A 603 11.74 -6.29 -4.22
C ALA A 603 12.16 -4.83 -3.96
N TYR A 604 11.28 -4.02 -3.37
CA TYR A 604 11.59 -2.64 -3.00
C TYR A 604 12.73 -2.58 -1.97
N LEU A 605 12.61 -3.27 -0.84
CA LEU A 605 13.66 -3.27 0.18
C LEU A 605 14.97 -3.84 -0.36
N MET A 606 14.92 -4.97 -1.07
CA MET A 606 16.11 -5.61 -1.63
C MET A 606 16.82 -4.70 -2.66
N SER A 607 16.08 -3.91 -3.44
CA SER A 607 16.68 -2.94 -4.37
C SER A 607 17.52 -1.87 -3.64
N LYS A 608 17.04 -1.41 -2.47
CA LYS A 608 17.80 -0.47 -1.62
C LYS A 608 19.01 -1.15 -1.00
N VAL A 609 18.84 -2.33 -0.43
CA VAL A 609 19.94 -3.08 0.22
C VAL A 609 21.05 -3.40 -0.77
N LEU A 610 20.72 -3.84 -1.98
CA LEU A 610 21.76 -4.19 -2.97
C LEU A 610 22.50 -2.97 -3.50
N VAL A 611 21.81 -1.90 -3.85
CA VAL A 611 22.46 -0.70 -4.41
C VAL A 611 23.25 0.04 -3.34
N LEU A 612 22.66 0.32 -2.19
CA LEU A 612 23.39 0.99 -1.08
C LEU A 612 24.47 0.10 -0.50
N GLY A 613 24.23 -1.21 -0.37
CA GLY A 613 25.20 -2.16 0.12
C GLY A 613 26.45 -2.21 -0.76
N ALA A 614 26.28 -2.27 -2.08
CA ALA A 614 27.40 -2.22 -3.02
C ALA A 614 28.22 -0.91 -2.88
N VAL A 615 27.53 0.22 -2.82
CA VAL A 615 28.17 1.53 -2.60
C VAL A 615 28.93 1.56 -1.27
N THR A 616 28.28 1.13 -0.19
CA THR A 616 28.85 1.16 1.16
C THR A 616 30.07 0.24 1.29
N VAL A 617 30.03 -0.94 0.65
CA VAL A 617 31.21 -1.85 0.61
C VAL A 617 32.39 -1.17 -0.13
N VAL A 618 32.13 -0.54 -1.28
CA VAL A 618 33.19 0.20 -2.01
C VAL A 618 33.77 1.32 -1.15
N GLN A 619 32.92 2.08 -0.46
CA GLN A 619 33.36 3.14 0.46
C GLN A 619 34.21 2.59 1.62
N ALA A 620 33.82 1.44 2.19
CA ALA A 620 34.56 0.78 3.25
C ALA A 620 35.95 0.32 2.78
N VAL A 621 36.06 -0.21 1.55
CA VAL A 621 37.36 -0.55 0.93
C VAL A 621 38.22 0.70 0.77
N VAL A 622 37.65 1.78 0.23
CA VAL A 622 38.37 3.07 0.08
C VAL A 622 38.84 3.61 1.44
N LEU A 623 37.94 3.62 2.43
CA LEU A 623 38.21 4.04 3.80
C LEU A 623 39.41 3.29 4.40
N THR A 624 39.42 1.97 4.28
CA THR A 624 40.45 1.10 4.85
C THR A 624 41.76 1.26 4.08
N MET A 625 41.72 1.29 2.74
CA MET A 625 42.92 1.47 1.90
C MET A 625 43.58 2.81 2.16
N VAL A 626 42.81 3.91 2.22
CA VAL A 626 43.37 5.25 2.53
C VAL A 626 43.89 5.31 3.96
N GLY A 627 43.16 4.70 4.91
CA GLY A 627 43.51 4.75 6.34
C GLY A 627 44.75 3.97 6.69
N LEU A 628 44.99 2.86 6.02
CA LEU A 628 46.10 1.96 6.31
C LEU A 628 47.17 1.90 5.19
N PHE A 629 47.12 2.81 4.22
CA PHE A 629 48.09 2.85 3.13
C PHE A 629 49.54 3.04 3.66
N GLY A 630 50.41 2.06 3.37
CA GLY A 630 51.83 2.10 3.81
C GLY A 630 52.06 1.95 5.33
N VAL A 631 51.01 1.70 6.13
CA VAL A 631 51.10 1.50 7.58
C VAL A 631 51.52 0.06 7.88
N ARG A 632 52.56 -0.12 8.74
CA ARG A 632 52.94 -1.44 9.26
C ARG A 632 51.95 -1.87 10.34
N LEU A 633 51.21 -2.94 10.08
CA LEU A 633 50.11 -3.41 10.95
C LEU A 633 50.57 -4.16 12.19
N ASN A 634 51.90 -4.52 12.26
CA ASN A 634 52.53 -5.24 13.37
C ASN A 634 51.81 -6.57 13.79
N ALA A 635 51.12 -7.19 12.84
CA ALA A 635 50.47 -8.48 13.08
C ALA A 635 51.52 -9.59 13.37
N PRO A 636 51.19 -10.61 14.20
CA PRO A 636 52.07 -11.72 14.52
C PRO A 636 52.61 -12.40 13.25
N ALA A 637 53.93 -12.57 13.15
CA ALA A 637 54.62 -13.16 11.98
C ALA A 637 54.21 -12.56 10.61
N GLY A 638 53.66 -11.32 10.58
CA GLY A 638 53.16 -10.70 9.35
C GLY A 638 51.86 -11.27 8.80
N ALA A 639 51.19 -12.18 9.50
CA ALA A 639 49.95 -12.80 9.13
C ALA A 639 48.79 -12.30 10.02
N GLY A 640 47.57 -12.24 9.48
CA GLY A 640 46.36 -12.04 10.26
C GLY A 640 45.91 -13.36 10.94
N VAL A 641 44.70 -13.41 11.42
CA VAL A 641 44.14 -14.60 12.11
C VAL A 641 43.90 -15.76 11.14
N LEU A 642 43.39 -15.49 9.94
CA LEU A 642 43.05 -16.45 8.88
C LEU A 642 43.58 -16.03 7.50
N MET A 643 43.70 -14.72 7.25
CA MET A 643 44.02 -14.09 5.97
C MET A 643 45.04 -12.98 6.17
N PRO A 644 45.58 -12.36 5.09
CA PRO A 644 46.40 -11.16 5.24
C PRO A 644 45.70 -10.09 6.09
N PRO A 645 46.41 -9.42 7.03
CA PRO A 645 45.77 -8.52 8.02
C PRO A 645 44.95 -7.41 7.40
N LEU A 646 45.40 -6.84 6.26
CA LEU A 646 44.69 -5.79 5.56
C LEU A 646 43.32 -6.28 5.00
N VAL A 647 43.27 -7.53 4.54
CA VAL A 647 42.04 -8.14 4.02
C VAL A 647 41.03 -8.37 5.17
N GLU A 648 41.48 -8.88 6.30
CA GLU A 648 40.63 -9.09 7.49
C GLU A 648 40.05 -7.78 8.01
N ILE A 649 40.88 -6.74 8.15
CA ILE A 649 40.42 -5.41 8.58
C ILE A 649 39.45 -4.84 7.56
N THR A 650 39.71 -4.96 6.25
CA THR A 650 38.83 -4.48 5.20
C THR A 650 37.47 -5.19 5.27
N LEU A 651 37.45 -6.50 5.49
CA LEU A 651 36.20 -7.27 5.64
C LEU A 651 35.43 -6.84 6.89
N ALA A 652 36.09 -6.64 8.03
CA ALA A 652 35.44 -6.18 9.25
C ALA A 652 34.84 -4.78 9.08
N VAL A 653 35.60 -3.83 8.48
CA VAL A 653 35.12 -2.48 8.17
C VAL A 653 33.96 -2.50 7.17
N ALA A 654 34.06 -3.32 6.13
CA ALA A 654 32.97 -3.45 5.13
C ALA A 654 31.69 -4.02 5.73
N LEU A 655 31.82 -5.04 6.56
CA LEU A 655 30.66 -5.66 7.22
C LEU A 655 30.05 -4.74 8.28
N LEU A 656 30.89 -3.98 9.02
CA LEU A 656 30.42 -2.94 9.93
C LEU A 656 29.66 -1.84 9.18
N ALA A 657 30.21 -1.34 8.09
CA ALA A 657 29.57 -0.30 7.28
C ALA A 657 28.25 -0.79 6.70
N PHE A 658 28.21 -2.05 6.23
CA PHE A 658 26.95 -2.68 5.76
C PHE A 658 25.93 -2.82 6.89
N THR A 659 26.33 -3.25 8.08
CA THR A 659 25.43 -3.37 9.24
C THR A 659 24.94 -1.99 9.68
N ALA A 660 25.79 -0.96 9.65
CA ALA A 660 25.43 0.43 9.93
C ALA A 660 24.45 0.98 8.88
N MET A 661 24.61 0.62 7.60
CA MET A 661 23.64 0.92 6.55
C MET A 661 22.27 0.28 6.87
N MET A 662 22.24 -1.00 7.27
CA MET A 662 21.01 -1.68 7.67
C MET A 662 20.37 -1.01 8.89
N LEU A 663 21.17 -0.53 9.84
CA LEU A 663 20.71 0.23 11.00
C LEU A 663 20.15 1.60 10.57
N GLY A 664 20.77 2.27 9.59
CA GLY A 664 20.27 3.49 8.97
C GLY A 664 18.91 3.28 8.29
N LEU A 665 18.73 2.18 7.54
CA LEU A 665 17.43 1.79 6.96
C LEU A 665 16.38 1.52 8.05
N PHE A 666 16.77 0.89 9.16
CA PHE A 666 15.86 0.66 10.28
C PHE A 666 15.39 1.97 10.92
N VAL A 667 16.29 2.91 11.19
CA VAL A 667 15.96 4.25 11.68
C VAL A 667 15.04 4.97 10.69
N SER A 668 15.37 4.94 9.39
CA SER A 668 14.55 5.52 8.32
C SER A 668 13.12 4.92 8.28
N ALA A 669 13.01 3.61 8.50
CA ALA A 669 11.71 2.96 8.59
C ALA A 669 10.92 3.33 9.86
N LEU A 670 11.60 3.65 10.96
CA LEU A 670 10.99 3.99 12.25
C LEU A 670 10.45 5.42 12.30
N VAL A 671 11.15 6.36 11.68
CA VAL A 671 10.87 7.79 11.74
C VAL A 671 9.69 8.17 10.82
N ARG A 672 8.91 9.18 11.24
CA ARG A 672 7.77 9.69 10.46
C ARG A 672 8.14 10.91 9.59
N LYS A 673 9.03 11.77 10.06
CA LYS A 673 9.46 13.02 9.42
C LYS A 673 10.94 12.96 9.10
N GLU A 674 11.35 13.48 7.95
CA GLU A 674 12.74 13.46 7.49
C GLU A 674 13.68 14.27 8.41
N GLU A 675 13.18 15.36 9.00
CA GLU A 675 13.96 16.28 9.86
C GLU A 675 14.57 15.59 11.09
N VAL A 676 13.88 14.55 11.61
CA VAL A 676 14.32 13.80 12.82
C VAL A 676 15.47 12.84 12.51
N THR A 677 15.74 12.56 11.25
CA THR A 677 16.77 11.57 10.85
C THR A 677 18.18 11.99 11.21
N MET A 678 18.52 13.28 11.07
CA MET A 678 19.87 13.78 11.38
C MET A 678 20.23 13.74 12.87
N PRO A 679 19.38 14.23 13.80
CA PRO A 679 19.61 14.04 15.22
C PRO A 679 19.78 12.58 15.62
N LEU A 680 18.97 11.68 15.03
CA LEU A 680 19.08 10.25 15.33
C LEU A 680 20.36 9.63 14.75
N LEU A 681 20.84 10.08 13.60
CA LEU A 681 22.13 9.65 13.04
C LEU A 681 23.29 10.01 13.98
N VAL A 682 23.29 11.25 14.51
CA VAL A 682 24.30 11.69 15.47
C VAL A 682 24.23 10.86 16.75
N LEU A 683 23.06 10.69 17.33
CA LEU A 683 22.87 9.85 18.52
C LEU A 683 23.36 8.41 18.29
N LEU A 684 23.01 7.83 17.14
CA LEU A 684 23.44 6.49 16.75
C LEU A 684 24.97 6.41 16.65
N ALA A 685 25.63 7.39 16.04
CA ALA A 685 27.09 7.45 15.95
C ALA A 685 27.73 7.54 17.34
N ILE A 686 27.19 8.36 18.24
CA ILE A 686 27.69 8.47 19.63
C ILE A 686 27.57 7.12 20.34
N VAL A 687 26.41 6.44 20.26
CA VAL A 687 26.22 5.11 20.86
C VAL A 687 27.23 4.11 20.32
N GLN A 688 27.48 4.11 19.01
CA GLN A 688 28.48 3.22 18.38
C GLN A 688 29.90 3.50 18.90
N VAL A 689 30.27 4.75 19.09
CA VAL A 689 31.59 5.14 19.60
C VAL A 689 31.76 4.77 21.08
N VAL A 690 30.76 5.05 21.90
CA VAL A 690 30.82 4.80 23.34
C VAL A 690 30.87 3.30 23.67
N PHE A 691 30.04 2.51 22.98
CA PHE A 691 29.89 1.07 23.25
C PHE A 691 30.75 0.17 22.37
N CYS A 692 31.70 0.71 21.58
CA CYS A 692 32.60 -0.14 20.77
C CYS A 692 33.66 -0.88 21.63
N GLY A 693 33.98 -0.39 22.82
CA GLY A 693 35.01 -0.97 23.71
C GLY A 693 36.38 -0.29 23.63
N ALA A 694 36.50 0.78 22.80
CA ALA A 694 37.72 1.56 22.72
C ALA A 694 37.85 2.62 23.84
N LEU A 695 36.72 3.19 24.27
CA LEU A 695 36.65 4.27 25.27
C LEU A 695 36.28 3.78 26.66
N LEU A 696 35.45 2.75 26.76
CA LEU A 696 34.94 2.21 28.02
C LEU A 696 35.36 0.74 28.17
N LYS A 697 35.74 0.34 29.40
CA LYS A 697 35.89 -1.05 29.75
C LYS A 697 34.51 -1.68 29.87
N LEU A 698 34.14 -2.50 28.91
CA LEU A 698 32.80 -3.14 28.85
C LEU A 698 32.80 -4.56 29.45
N SER A 699 33.89 -5.30 29.22
CA SER A 699 34.02 -6.68 29.74
C SER A 699 34.04 -6.73 31.26
N GLY A 700 33.17 -7.60 31.83
CA GLY A 700 33.03 -7.76 33.27
C GLY A 700 32.17 -6.69 33.97
N THR A 701 31.51 -5.79 33.23
CA THR A 701 30.56 -4.81 33.77
C THR A 701 29.12 -5.27 33.50
N PRO A 702 28.38 -5.80 34.50
CA PRO A 702 27.03 -6.30 34.30
C PRO A 702 26.10 -5.21 33.74
N GLY A 703 25.29 -5.56 32.75
CA GLY A 703 24.37 -4.65 32.06
C GLY A 703 24.98 -3.91 30.88
N LEU A 704 26.15 -3.28 31.04
CA LEU A 704 26.83 -2.55 29.93
C LEU A 704 27.40 -3.53 28.89
N GLU A 705 27.94 -4.65 29.34
CA GLU A 705 28.45 -5.70 28.46
C GLU A 705 27.35 -6.26 27.56
N GLN A 706 26.20 -6.64 28.13
CA GLN A 706 25.05 -7.17 27.38
C GLN A 706 24.48 -6.12 26.40
N LEU A 707 24.42 -4.86 26.83
CA LEU A 707 23.97 -3.76 25.97
C LEU A 707 24.92 -3.58 24.77
N SER A 708 26.22 -3.70 24.98
CA SER A 708 27.22 -3.57 23.93
C SER A 708 27.13 -4.66 22.85
N TRP A 709 26.56 -5.83 23.14
CA TRP A 709 26.35 -6.89 22.15
C TRP A 709 25.36 -6.49 21.02
N LEU A 710 24.51 -5.52 21.28
CA LEU A 710 23.59 -4.97 20.28
C LEU A 710 24.26 -3.93 19.36
N VAL A 711 25.49 -3.54 19.68
CA VAL A 711 26.22 -2.46 19.01
C VAL A 711 27.19 -3.03 17.97
N PRO A 712 26.97 -2.85 16.65
CA PRO A 712 27.80 -3.40 15.60
C PRO A 712 29.28 -3.04 15.70
N SER A 713 29.63 -1.81 16.11
CA SER A 713 31.03 -1.38 16.24
C SER A 713 31.83 -2.18 17.30
N ARG A 714 31.15 -2.78 18.27
CA ARG A 714 31.75 -3.64 19.29
C ARG A 714 32.40 -4.87 18.65
N TRP A 715 31.68 -5.56 17.80
CA TRP A 715 32.12 -6.77 17.10
C TRP A 715 33.19 -6.46 16.05
N ALA A 716 33.00 -5.37 15.29
CA ALA A 716 33.97 -4.97 14.27
C ALA A 716 35.31 -4.54 14.88
N LEU A 717 35.29 -3.81 16.00
CA LEU A 717 36.52 -3.46 16.72
C LEU A 717 37.19 -4.71 17.27
N GLY A 718 36.40 -5.68 17.80
CA GLY A 718 36.89 -6.98 18.25
C GLY A 718 37.64 -7.71 17.15
N ALA A 719 37.02 -7.86 15.97
CA ALA A 719 37.65 -8.52 14.81
C ALA A 719 38.95 -7.82 14.37
N MET A 720 38.94 -6.48 14.25
CA MET A 720 40.16 -5.74 13.84
C MET A 720 41.27 -5.77 14.89
N ALA A 721 40.91 -5.68 16.19
CA ALA A 721 41.85 -5.78 17.29
C ALA A 721 42.50 -7.17 17.37
N GLY A 722 41.66 -8.23 17.17
CA GLY A 722 42.12 -9.61 17.07
C GLY A 722 43.09 -9.82 15.90
N THR A 723 42.81 -9.21 14.74
CA THR A 723 43.67 -9.31 13.53
C THR A 723 45.09 -8.81 13.79
N ILE A 724 45.28 -7.70 14.50
CA ILE A 724 46.62 -7.12 14.79
C ILE A 724 47.22 -7.61 16.10
N ASP A 725 46.55 -8.53 16.82
CA ASP A 725 46.90 -8.97 18.17
C ASP A 725 47.11 -7.80 19.13
N LEU A 726 46.04 -7.00 19.33
CA LEU A 726 46.11 -5.75 20.11
C LEU A 726 46.58 -6.02 21.55
N HIS A 727 46.34 -7.20 22.13
CA HIS A 727 46.84 -7.59 23.44
C HIS A 727 48.39 -7.59 23.56
N ARG A 728 49.05 -7.97 22.46
CA ARG A 728 50.52 -7.98 22.41
C ARG A 728 51.06 -6.57 22.31
N ILE A 729 50.35 -5.67 21.61
CA ILE A 729 50.81 -4.27 21.40
C ILE A 729 50.53 -3.46 22.69
N VAL A 730 49.39 -3.67 23.33
CA VAL A 730 48.92 -2.92 24.51
C VAL A 730 48.45 -3.90 25.60
N PRO A 731 49.32 -4.45 26.43
CA PRO A 731 48.98 -5.59 27.31
C PRO A 731 48.11 -5.26 28.54
N GLN A 732 47.81 -3.99 28.85
CA GLN A 732 47.08 -3.58 30.04
C GLN A 732 45.91 -2.61 29.74
N GLY A 733 44.90 -2.59 30.60
CA GLY A 733 43.77 -1.66 30.55
C GLY A 733 42.61 -2.08 29.68
N LEU A 734 42.12 -1.18 28.79
CA LEU A 734 40.92 -1.39 27.92
C LEU A 734 41.09 -2.57 26.95
N THR A 735 42.36 -3.00 26.69
CA THR A 735 42.66 -4.09 25.76
C THR A 735 42.55 -5.49 26.35
N ALA A 736 42.28 -5.61 27.64
CA ALA A 736 42.04 -6.91 28.32
C ALA A 736 40.68 -7.56 27.97
N ASP A 737 40.08 -7.16 26.85
CA ASP A 737 38.78 -7.66 26.43
C ASP A 737 38.88 -9.04 25.74
N PRO A 738 38.08 -10.05 26.11
CA PRO A 738 38.11 -11.38 25.51
C PRO A 738 37.90 -11.38 24.00
N LEU A 739 37.15 -10.42 23.43
CA LEU A 739 36.91 -10.30 21.99
C LEU A 739 38.14 -9.85 21.19
N PHE A 740 39.17 -9.30 21.84
CA PHE A 740 40.37 -8.81 21.16
C PHE A 740 41.47 -9.86 21.01
N GLN A 741 41.15 -11.12 21.36
CA GLN A 741 42.15 -12.20 21.26
C GLN A 741 42.42 -12.61 19.80
N HIS A 742 43.69 -12.83 19.48
CA HIS A 742 44.14 -13.34 18.19
C HIS A 742 43.84 -14.85 18.05
N ARG A 743 42.55 -15.20 17.86
CA ARG A 743 42.04 -16.57 17.73
C ARG A 743 41.01 -16.65 16.60
N PRO A 744 41.11 -17.71 15.72
CA PRO A 744 40.17 -17.86 14.59
C PRO A 744 38.70 -17.96 15.03
N GLY A 745 38.41 -18.66 16.13
CA GLY A 745 37.05 -18.80 16.63
C GLY A 745 36.40 -17.50 17.09
N ILE A 746 37.20 -16.59 17.69
CA ILE A 746 36.69 -15.27 18.16
C ILE A 746 36.48 -14.36 16.98
N TRP A 747 37.43 -14.30 16.04
CA TRP A 747 37.28 -13.49 14.82
C TRP A 747 36.07 -13.92 14.00
N LEU A 748 35.85 -15.23 13.82
CA LEU A 748 34.67 -15.75 13.15
C LEU A 748 33.37 -15.43 13.91
N LEU A 749 33.38 -15.45 15.24
CA LEU A 749 32.25 -15.04 16.07
C LEU A 749 31.90 -13.57 15.84
N ASP A 750 32.89 -12.69 15.87
CA ASP A 750 32.71 -11.26 15.65
C ASP A 750 32.09 -10.97 14.26
N MET A 751 32.59 -11.62 13.21
CA MET A 751 32.07 -11.49 11.86
C MET A 751 30.63 -12.07 11.74
N ALA A 752 30.39 -13.21 12.37
CA ALA A 752 29.06 -13.84 12.38
C ALA A 752 28.02 -12.96 13.09
N MET A 753 28.40 -12.32 14.21
CA MET A 753 27.49 -11.43 14.93
C MET A 753 27.10 -10.19 14.10
N LEU A 754 28.01 -9.61 13.32
CA LEU A 754 27.70 -8.54 12.37
C LEU A 754 26.70 -8.99 11.31
N ILE A 755 26.84 -10.21 10.79
CA ILE A 755 25.90 -10.79 9.83
C ILE A 755 24.53 -10.99 10.48
N VAL A 756 24.48 -11.58 11.69
CA VAL A 756 23.24 -11.80 12.44
C VAL A 756 22.51 -10.47 12.71
N LEU A 757 23.23 -9.44 13.16
CA LEU A 757 22.65 -8.12 13.40
C LEU A 757 22.08 -7.52 12.11
N SER A 758 22.79 -7.65 10.97
CA SER A 758 22.31 -7.20 9.67
C SER A 758 21.00 -7.89 9.25
N LEU A 759 20.92 -9.22 9.45
CA LEU A 759 19.71 -10.01 9.13
C LEU A 759 18.54 -9.64 10.04
N VAL A 760 18.79 -9.49 11.35
CA VAL A 760 17.77 -9.05 12.32
C VAL A 760 17.22 -7.66 11.94
N LEU A 761 18.11 -6.71 11.62
CA LEU A 761 17.71 -5.37 11.19
C LEU A 761 16.89 -5.43 9.90
N GLY A 762 17.28 -6.24 8.91
CA GLY A 762 16.52 -6.46 7.67
C GLY A 762 15.12 -7.01 7.92
N PHE A 763 15.00 -7.97 8.82
CA PHE A 763 13.71 -8.50 9.25
C PHE A 763 12.84 -7.44 9.92
N LEU A 764 13.42 -6.65 10.84
CA LEU A 764 12.71 -5.56 11.53
C LEU A 764 12.23 -4.48 10.56
N VAL A 765 13.07 -4.07 9.57
CA VAL A 765 12.68 -3.13 8.52
C VAL A 765 11.48 -3.67 7.73
N THR A 766 11.54 -4.93 7.31
CA THR A 766 10.43 -5.58 6.57
C THR A 766 9.14 -5.56 7.39
N ARG A 767 9.22 -5.86 8.69
CA ARG A 767 8.07 -5.85 9.60
C ARG A 767 7.51 -4.45 9.83
N LEU A 768 8.37 -3.42 9.92
CA LEU A 768 7.94 -2.02 10.05
C LEU A 768 7.25 -1.53 8.78
N LEU A 769 7.78 -1.84 7.61
CA LEU A 769 7.14 -1.52 6.33
C LEU A 769 5.73 -2.14 6.24
N ARG A 770 5.58 -3.43 6.66
CA ARG A 770 4.27 -4.10 6.69
C ARG A 770 3.26 -3.41 7.62
N ARG A 771 3.68 -3.00 8.82
CA ARG A 771 2.78 -2.35 9.80
C ARG A 771 2.26 -0.99 9.33
N ARG A 772 2.95 -0.35 8.40
CA ARG A 772 2.63 0.99 7.89
C ARG A 772 1.82 0.98 6.59
N GLU A 773 1.55 -0.20 6.04
CA GLU A 773 0.63 -0.33 4.90
C GLU A 773 -0.82 -0.13 5.35
N PRO A 774 -1.69 0.48 4.51
CA PRO A 774 -3.12 0.54 4.75
C PRO A 774 -3.73 -0.84 4.99
N GLU A 775 -4.80 -0.95 5.77
CA GLU A 775 -5.39 -2.24 6.16
C GLU A 775 -5.83 -3.08 4.96
N ILE A 776 -6.35 -2.44 3.91
CA ILE A 776 -6.75 -3.09 2.66
C ILE A 776 -5.57 -3.81 1.98
N MET A 777 -4.33 -3.35 2.20
CA MET A 777 -3.10 -3.91 1.61
C MET A 777 -2.35 -4.89 2.52
N ARG A 778 -2.80 -5.07 3.76
CA ARG A 778 -2.17 -5.98 4.73
C ARG A 778 -2.59 -7.44 4.57
N LYS A 779 -3.71 -7.67 3.87
CA LYS A 779 -4.26 -9.01 3.58
C LYS A 779 -3.46 -9.74 2.51
#